data_9a7638f4c4e938fbf88cdcd062c4deab
#
_entry.id   9a7638f4c4e938fbf88cdcd062c4deab
#
_cell.length_a   1.000
_cell.length_b   1.000
_cell.length_c   1.000
_cell.angle_alpha   90.00
_cell.angle_beta   90.00
_cell.angle_gamma   90.00
#
_symmetry.space_group_name_H-M   'P 1'
#
loop_
_entity.id
_entity.type
_entity.pdbx_description
1 polymer ?
#
loop_
_entity_poly.entity_id
_entity_poly.type
_entity_poly.pdbx_seq_one_letter_code
_entity_poly.pdbx_strand_id
1 'polypeptide(L)'
;MQKCNVVKLDIDVSDRPTVINYLIDKYGENRVCQIINFSYITPVVAIKDVGKILGFKYNEMDKLSKKFSYNTFQECIDNNINYLSEHPEYSELLDIAGKLSGRVKTVSCHAGGVGIVDTDINDYMAMKLGSDGEHVIQVDKRLVEQIGIIKFDILGVQTLKMVQEIQNDLHLSEYDININNPKFENDRSPFELLNKALTNGVFQVESAGMKDLLLRLQATNMEDLSAVLALYRPDSMGALEEFIKCKHDPSLVTYIHPDMKPILESTYGQCIYQEQIMEIVRVFGGRSYGGSDKYRKAIGKKMPELVKEESKKLYQEIIDNGYDENIAKAISEELAAKGGYCFNKSHSYSYAVLCFQTAYLKINYPVYFFKALFNLNKDKAGMVNKYIVDSKQFGVTVLPPHINKSQVDFSIYDNNVLFGFSAITGIGERIAQEIVAEREKNGKYKNLPDLLSRTTLTKTQIINLMKSGAIPTKDKKSCLLKYLKLLYKPLEYKELSKLPTYNKLIVDYDIDIEKYRIGNGKYDYDKDLLLTLVNQKKKEKFDLQQEDRLKQFLLTNNKYLENADFWEFEALQIFIHNNPFEEALPYLTTAFEAVENDNDCVIVGVISRVQKKKDRNKKPFAFVNIYSTFGIIEGVLWNSQLVQYEDLVKKGSQVAIKCRKTDEDKVTIQAMRPYVEWLSERKKRHDRKNI
;
A
#
# COMPACT_ATOMS: atom_id res chain seq x y z
N MET A 1 36.65 -2.65 22.63
CA MET A 1 35.27 -2.18 22.56
C MET A 1 34.31 -3.35 22.68
N GLN A 2 33.47 -3.37 23.71
CA GLN A 2 32.37 -4.35 23.78
C GLN A 2 31.46 -4.13 22.61
N LYS A 3 31.24 -5.17 21.77
CA LYS A 3 30.25 -5.12 20.67
C LYS A 3 28.86 -4.97 21.32
N CYS A 4 28.28 -3.78 21.24
CA CYS A 4 26.88 -3.59 21.56
C CYS A 4 26.03 -4.41 20.60
N ASN A 5 25.05 -5.15 21.11
CA ASN A 5 24.05 -5.78 20.29
C ASN A 5 23.20 -4.68 19.64
N VAL A 6 22.85 -4.87 18.36
CA VAL A 6 21.94 -3.98 17.64
C VAL A 6 20.59 -3.95 18.37
N VAL A 7 20.18 -2.79 18.82
CA VAL A 7 18.85 -2.58 19.40
C VAL A 7 17.87 -2.29 18.26
N LYS A 8 16.80 -3.06 18.20
CA LYS A 8 15.67 -2.83 17.26
C LYS A 8 14.49 -2.30 18.05
N LEU A 9 13.93 -1.21 17.57
CA LEU A 9 12.74 -0.57 18.11
C LEU A 9 11.72 -0.40 16.98
N ASP A 10 10.59 -1.03 17.13
CA ASP A 10 9.42 -0.79 16.28
C ASP A 10 8.51 0.20 17.01
N ILE A 11 8.30 1.36 16.42
CA ILE A 11 7.56 2.48 17.01
C ILE A 11 6.47 2.97 16.07
N ASP A 12 5.55 3.78 16.57
CA ASP A 12 4.59 4.49 15.70
C ASP A 12 5.36 5.28 14.63
N VAL A 13 4.93 5.17 13.40
CA VAL A 13 5.58 5.83 12.27
C VAL A 13 5.61 7.36 12.44
N SER A 14 4.61 7.92 13.11
CA SER A 14 4.50 9.35 13.38
C SER A 14 5.51 9.83 14.43
N ASP A 15 5.95 8.96 15.31
CA ASP A 15 6.87 9.28 16.42
C ASP A 15 8.34 9.14 16.04
N ARG A 16 8.65 8.53 14.90
CA ARG A 16 10.04 8.33 14.48
C ARG A 16 10.86 9.64 14.41
N PRO A 17 10.36 10.75 13.84
CA PRO A 17 11.07 12.02 13.86
C PRO A 17 11.30 12.54 15.28
N THR A 18 10.32 12.40 16.17
CA THR A 18 10.40 12.82 17.58
C THR A 18 11.49 12.04 18.32
N VAL A 19 11.57 10.72 18.10
CA VAL A 19 12.62 9.88 18.70
C VAL A 19 14.02 10.26 18.16
N ILE A 20 14.14 10.54 16.87
CA ILE A 20 15.41 10.99 16.28
C ILE A 20 15.84 12.35 16.89
N ASN A 21 14.91 13.30 17.00
CA ASN A 21 15.17 14.60 17.60
C ASN A 21 15.59 14.45 19.08
N TYR A 22 14.93 13.59 19.85
CA TYR A 22 15.33 13.26 21.20
C TYR A 22 16.79 12.73 21.28
N LEU A 23 17.19 11.88 20.33
CA LEU A 23 18.57 11.38 20.26
C LEU A 23 19.55 12.51 19.93
N ILE A 24 19.18 13.41 19.02
CA ILE A 24 19.98 14.60 18.66
C ILE A 24 20.12 15.52 19.85
N ASP A 25 19.04 15.81 20.57
CA ASP A 25 19.06 16.66 21.76
C ASP A 25 19.92 16.06 22.90
N LYS A 26 19.88 14.72 23.04
CA LYS A 26 20.59 14.02 24.10
C LYS A 26 22.08 13.84 23.82
N TYR A 27 22.47 13.55 22.59
CA TYR A 27 23.85 13.19 22.23
C TYR A 27 24.58 14.27 21.44
N GLY A 28 23.86 15.22 20.83
CA GLY A 28 24.36 16.27 19.96
C GLY A 28 24.17 15.97 18.47
N GLU A 29 23.90 17.01 17.68
CA GLU A 29 23.64 16.93 16.24
C GLU A 29 24.80 16.30 15.45
N ASN A 30 26.03 16.57 15.86
CA ASN A 30 27.23 16.01 15.26
C ASN A 30 27.58 14.58 15.70
N ARG A 31 26.73 13.94 16.51
CA ARG A 31 26.93 12.57 17.01
C ARG A 31 25.81 11.60 16.60
N VAL A 32 24.73 12.11 16.03
CA VAL A 32 23.60 11.30 15.55
C VAL A 32 23.49 11.41 14.04
N CYS A 33 23.40 10.28 13.34
CA CYS A 33 23.32 10.25 11.89
C CYS A 33 22.35 9.20 11.39
N GLN A 34 21.85 9.42 10.19
CA GLN A 34 21.18 8.40 9.41
C GLN A 34 22.17 7.67 8.50
N ILE A 35 21.80 6.50 8.03
CA ILE A 35 22.68 5.61 7.25
C ILE A 35 22.26 5.64 5.80
N ILE A 36 23.23 5.76 4.89
CA ILE A 36 22.96 5.69 3.46
C ILE A 36 22.53 4.27 3.07
N ASN A 37 21.64 4.17 2.11
CA ASN A 37 21.25 2.92 1.49
C ASN A 37 21.48 2.97 -0.02
N PHE A 38 22.24 2.00 -0.53
CA PHE A 38 22.50 1.82 -1.95
C PHE A 38 21.61 0.72 -2.51
N SER A 39 20.82 1.07 -3.51
CA SER A 39 20.08 0.10 -4.31
C SER A 39 20.91 -0.26 -5.53
N TYR A 40 21.17 -1.54 -5.74
CA TYR A 40 22.01 -2.02 -6.83
C TYR A 40 21.15 -2.54 -7.99
N ILE A 41 21.69 -2.44 -9.20
CA ILE A 41 21.09 -3.04 -10.39
C ILE A 41 21.30 -4.57 -10.29
N THR A 42 20.22 -5.30 -10.07
CA THR A 42 20.26 -6.77 -10.10
C THR A 42 20.33 -7.30 -11.53
N PRO A 43 20.77 -8.56 -11.78
CA PRO A 43 20.76 -9.16 -13.11
C PRO A 43 19.39 -9.06 -13.80
N VAL A 44 18.31 -9.33 -13.09
CA VAL A 44 16.91 -9.20 -13.56
C VAL A 44 16.59 -7.80 -14.04
N VAL A 45 16.97 -6.80 -13.26
CA VAL A 45 16.74 -5.38 -13.59
C VAL A 45 17.60 -4.95 -14.78
N ALA A 46 18.88 -5.35 -14.81
CA ALA A 46 19.80 -5.04 -15.90
C ALA A 46 19.27 -5.53 -17.25
N ILE A 47 18.83 -6.79 -17.30
CA ILE A 47 18.27 -7.40 -18.53
C ILE A 47 17.02 -6.65 -18.99
N LYS A 48 16.11 -6.33 -18.08
CA LYS A 48 14.86 -5.60 -18.42
C LYS A 48 15.16 -4.17 -18.92
N ASP A 49 16.02 -3.44 -18.24
CA ASP A 49 16.34 -2.05 -18.56
C ASP A 49 17.11 -1.96 -19.90
N VAL A 50 18.14 -2.80 -20.10
CA VAL A 50 18.93 -2.86 -21.35
C VAL A 50 18.07 -3.37 -22.50
N GLY A 51 17.30 -4.44 -22.30
CA GLY A 51 16.41 -4.97 -23.33
C GLY A 51 15.37 -3.96 -23.82
N LYS A 52 14.85 -3.13 -22.92
CA LYS A 52 13.97 -2.01 -23.26
C LYS A 52 14.67 -0.99 -24.17
N ILE A 53 15.93 -0.66 -23.91
CA ILE A 53 16.72 0.29 -24.70
C ILE A 53 17.06 -0.29 -26.07
N LEU A 54 17.48 -1.55 -26.13
CA LEU A 54 17.81 -2.26 -27.37
C LEU A 54 16.58 -2.62 -28.20
N GLY A 55 15.36 -2.42 -27.67
CA GLY A 55 14.13 -2.58 -28.44
C GLY A 55 13.50 -3.95 -28.36
N PHE A 56 13.97 -4.84 -27.50
CA PHE A 56 13.34 -6.13 -27.25
C PHE A 56 11.93 -5.98 -26.65
N LYS A 57 11.06 -6.97 -26.88
CA LYS A 57 9.70 -6.97 -26.32
C LYS A 57 9.74 -7.19 -24.81
N TYR A 58 8.87 -6.50 -24.07
CA TYR A 58 8.80 -6.64 -22.62
C TYR A 58 8.61 -8.10 -22.17
N ASN A 59 7.65 -8.82 -22.79
CA ASN A 59 7.35 -10.21 -22.43
C ASN A 59 8.54 -11.17 -22.68
N GLU A 60 9.36 -10.86 -23.67
CA GLU A 60 10.58 -11.60 -23.97
C GLU A 60 11.63 -11.37 -22.88
N MET A 61 11.83 -10.10 -22.54
CA MET A 61 12.76 -9.73 -21.45
C MET A 61 12.29 -10.21 -20.08
N ASP A 62 10.98 -10.24 -19.83
CA ASP A 62 10.44 -10.78 -18.59
C ASP A 62 10.71 -12.29 -18.46
N LYS A 63 10.51 -13.06 -19.54
CA LYS A 63 10.84 -14.49 -19.56
C LYS A 63 12.34 -14.74 -19.42
N LEU A 64 13.16 -13.97 -20.14
CA LEU A 64 14.62 -14.08 -20.05
C LEU A 64 15.11 -13.75 -18.63
N SER A 65 14.64 -12.62 -18.07
CA SER A 65 15.06 -12.17 -16.75
C SER A 65 14.72 -13.15 -15.62
N LYS A 66 13.64 -13.94 -15.73
CA LYS A 66 13.28 -15.00 -14.76
C LYS A 66 14.30 -16.13 -14.73
N LYS A 67 14.96 -16.42 -15.86
CA LYS A 67 16.07 -17.38 -15.90
C LYS A 67 17.34 -16.85 -15.24
N PHE A 68 17.45 -15.53 -15.09
CA PHE A 68 18.59 -14.80 -14.53
C PHE A 68 18.32 -14.33 -13.08
N SER A 69 17.57 -15.07 -12.29
CA SER A 69 17.23 -14.74 -10.90
C SER A 69 18.24 -15.29 -9.88
N TYR A 70 19.53 -15.20 -10.19
CA TYR A 70 20.63 -15.52 -9.27
C TYR A 70 21.24 -14.26 -8.66
N ASN A 71 22.09 -14.41 -7.66
CA ASN A 71 22.65 -13.27 -6.91
C ASN A 71 23.65 -12.47 -7.73
N THR A 72 24.45 -13.13 -8.53
CA THR A 72 25.47 -12.49 -9.40
C THR A 72 25.16 -12.73 -10.88
N PHE A 73 25.61 -11.80 -11.72
CA PHE A 73 25.42 -11.94 -13.16
C PHE A 73 26.22 -13.14 -13.73
N GLN A 74 27.40 -13.44 -13.15
CA GLN A 74 28.20 -14.58 -13.54
C GLN A 74 27.47 -15.89 -13.26
N GLU A 75 26.91 -16.06 -12.06
CA GLU A 75 26.07 -17.24 -11.75
C GLU A 75 24.90 -17.39 -12.73
N CYS A 76 24.29 -16.27 -13.15
CA CYS A 76 23.23 -16.29 -14.15
C CYS A 76 23.71 -16.88 -15.48
N ILE A 77 24.91 -16.47 -15.94
CA ILE A 77 25.51 -16.98 -17.18
C ILE A 77 25.84 -18.47 -17.04
N ASP A 78 26.54 -18.84 -15.97
CA ASP A 78 27.01 -20.22 -15.75
C ASP A 78 25.86 -21.23 -15.71
N ASN A 79 24.73 -20.85 -15.07
CA ASN A 79 23.56 -21.72 -14.99
C ASN A 79 22.68 -21.72 -16.26
N ASN A 80 22.96 -20.89 -17.25
CA ASN A 80 22.19 -20.79 -18.49
C ASN A 80 23.02 -20.96 -19.75
N ILE A 81 24.24 -21.52 -19.69
CA ILE A 81 25.17 -21.61 -20.82
C ILE A 81 24.52 -22.29 -22.05
N ASN A 82 23.85 -23.41 -21.86
CA ASN A 82 23.20 -24.13 -22.97
C ASN A 82 22.11 -23.31 -23.63
N TYR A 83 21.25 -22.67 -22.81
CA TYR A 83 20.21 -21.80 -23.32
C TYR A 83 20.77 -20.60 -24.09
N LEU A 84 21.86 -20.01 -23.62
CA LEU A 84 22.48 -18.84 -24.24
C LEU A 84 23.19 -19.21 -25.55
N SER A 85 23.73 -20.41 -25.67
CA SER A 85 24.35 -20.89 -26.93
C SER A 85 23.33 -21.06 -28.07
N GLU A 86 22.07 -21.33 -27.70
CA GLU A 86 20.94 -21.44 -28.64
C GLU A 86 20.30 -20.10 -29.00
N HIS A 87 20.65 -19.01 -28.23
CA HIS A 87 20.06 -17.68 -28.35
C HIS A 87 21.12 -16.58 -28.52
N PRO A 88 21.90 -16.58 -29.61
CA PRO A 88 22.96 -15.60 -29.86
C PRO A 88 22.45 -14.15 -29.99
N GLU A 89 21.16 -13.94 -30.26
CA GLU A 89 20.50 -12.64 -30.32
C GLU A 89 20.56 -11.85 -29.03
N TYR A 90 20.79 -12.52 -27.88
CA TYR A 90 20.94 -11.85 -26.58
C TYR A 90 22.38 -11.46 -26.23
N SER A 91 23.37 -11.76 -27.08
CA SER A 91 24.78 -11.54 -26.76
C SER A 91 25.11 -10.10 -26.39
N GLU A 92 24.71 -9.14 -27.23
CA GLU A 92 24.90 -7.69 -26.97
C GLU A 92 24.16 -7.24 -25.70
N LEU A 93 22.93 -7.69 -25.53
CA LEU A 93 22.12 -7.39 -24.36
C LEU A 93 22.82 -7.86 -23.09
N LEU A 94 23.34 -9.09 -23.08
CA LEU A 94 23.96 -9.69 -21.91
C LEU A 94 25.31 -9.05 -21.58
N ASP A 95 26.09 -8.68 -22.59
CA ASP A 95 27.35 -7.95 -22.38
C ASP A 95 27.11 -6.60 -21.68
N ILE A 96 26.13 -5.82 -22.16
CA ILE A 96 25.78 -4.53 -21.56
C ILE A 96 25.16 -4.72 -20.18
N ALA A 97 24.23 -5.69 -20.03
CA ALA A 97 23.57 -5.97 -18.76
C ALA A 97 24.56 -6.44 -17.69
N GLY A 98 25.57 -7.24 -18.08
CA GLY A 98 26.64 -7.68 -17.19
C GLY A 98 27.48 -6.52 -16.65
N LYS A 99 27.82 -5.56 -17.51
CA LYS A 99 28.55 -4.34 -17.12
C LYS A 99 27.78 -3.44 -16.19
N LEU A 100 26.44 -3.43 -16.28
CA LEU A 100 25.54 -2.64 -15.44
C LEU A 100 25.17 -3.34 -14.15
N SER A 101 25.09 -4.66 -14.15
CA SER A 101 24.74 -5.45 -12.96
C SER A 101 25.75 -5.19 -11.83
N GLY A 102 25.23 -5.06 -10.61
CA GLY A 102 26.05 -4.74 -9.44
C GLY A 102 26.42 -3.26 -9.30
N ARG A 103 26.09 -2.39 -10.26
CA ARG A 103 26.26 -0.94 -10.11
C ARG A 103 25.13 -0.34 -9.26
N VAL A 104 25.45 0.78 -8.59
CA VAL A 104 24.45 1.52 -7.81
C VAL A 104 23.39 2.11 -8.74
N LYS A 105 22.14 1.81 -8.52
CA LYS A 105 20.98 2.36 -9.25
C LYS A 105 20.47 3.64 -8.60
N THR A 106 20.22 3.58 -7.30
CA THR A 106 19.71 4.71 -6.51
C THR A 106 20.41 4.78 -5.17
N VAL A 107 20.47 5.99 -4.63
CA VAL A 107 21.00 6.31 -3.30
C VAL A 107 19.84 6.89 -2.50
N SER A 108 19.56 6.32 -1.35
CA SER A 108 18.50 6.75 -0.43
C SER A 108 18.99 6.72 1.02
N CYS A 109 18.18 7.19 1.94
CA CYS A 109 18.41 7.00 3.36
C CYS A 109 17.84 5.65 3.80
N HIS A 110 18.52 4.94 4.72
CA HIS A 110 18.04 3.69 5.28
C HIS A 110 16.82 3.95 6.19
N ALA A 111 15.71 3.27 5.94
CA ALA A 111 14.43 3.57 6.57
C ALA A 111 14.43 3.47 8.10
N GLY A 112 15.26 2.61 8.69
CA GLY A 112 15.28 2.36 10.14
C GLY A 112 16.60 2.67 10.83
N GLY A 113 17.72 2.66 10.08
CA GLY A 113 19.05 2.75 10.68
C GLY A 113 19.40 4.15 11.19
N VAL A 114 19.76 4.25 12.47
CA VAL A 114 20.29 5.46 13.12
C VAL A 114 21.64 5.10 13.74
N GLY A 115 22.68 5.87 13.41
CA GLY A 115 24.01 5.73 13.98
C GLY A 115 24.24 6.74 15.11
N ILE A 116 24.89 6.29 16.18
CA ILE A 116 25.34 7.15 17.28
C ILE A 116 26.81 6.91 17.51
N VAL A 117 27.56 8.00 17.70
CA VAL A 117 29.00 7.98 17.97
C VAL A 117 29.33 8.72 19.26
N ASP A 118 30.50 8.45 19.81
CA ASP A 118 31.00 9.06 21.05
C ASP A 118 31.76 10.38 20.82
N THR A 119 32.22 10.63 19.58
CA THR A 119 32.89 11.87 19.17
C THR A 119 32.13 12.53 17.99
N ASP A 120 32.79 13.40 17.24
CA ASP A 120 32.19 13.97 16.03
C ASP A 120 32.12 12.92 14.91
N ILE A 121 30.99 12.86 14.20
CA ILE A 121 30.79 11.92 13.06
C ILE A 121 31.85 12.16 11.99
N ASN A 122 32.28 13.42 11.79
CA ASN A 122 33.29 13.77 10.79
C ASN A 122 34.67 13.15 11.09
N ASP A 123 34.92 12.72 12.34
CA ASP A 123 36.14 11.97 12.71
C ASP A 123 36.11 10.54 12.13
N TYR A 124 34.92 10.02 11.88
CA TYR A 124 34.71 8.67 11.33
C TYR A 124 34.60 8.70 9.81
N MET A 125 33.87 9.69 9.25
CA MET A 125 33.62 9.75 7.79
C MET A 125 32.93 11.02 7.33
N ALA A 126 32.93 11.23 5.99
CA ALA A 126 32.20 12.29 5.37
C ALA A 126 30.67 12.08 5.45
N MET A 127 29.95 13.16 5.68
CA MET A 127 28.50 13.22 5.70
C MET A 127 27.95 13.95 4.47
N LYS A 128 26.69 13.71 4.16
CA LYS A 128 25.88 14.56 3.28
C LYS A 128 24.61 14.96 4.01
N LEU A 129 23.99 16.06 3.59
CA LEU A 129 22.63 16.38 3.99
C LEU A 129 21.64 15.56 3.16
N GLY A 130 20.66 14.98 3.81
CA GLY A 130 19.50 14.36 3.19
C GLY A 130 18.49 15.38 2.68
N SER A 131 17.33 14.90 2.20
CA SER A 131 16.28 15.76 1.65
C SER A 131 15.64 16.68 2.67
N ASP A 132 15.58 16.25 3.92
CA ASP A 132 14.94 16.96 5.03
C ASP A 132 15.98 17.64 5.95
N GLY A 133 17.24 17.76 5.48
CA GLY A 133 18.35 18.39 6.19
C GLY A 133 19.07 17.47 7.21
N GLU A 134 18.67 16.20 7.28
CA GLU A 134 19.28 15.21 8.16
C GLU A 134 20.73 14.87 7.78
N HIS A 135 21.57 14.59 8.77
CA HIS A 135 22.94 14.14 8.56
C HIS A 135 22.96 12.66 8.16
N VAL A 136 23.45 12.36 6.94
CA VAL A 136 23.52 11.00 6.39
C VAL A 136 24.96 10.61 6.14
N ILE A 137 25.44 9.56 6.83
CA ILE A 137 26.78 9.00 6.62
C ILE A 137 26.85 8.26 5.29
N GLN A 138 27.99 8.36 4.59
CA GLN A 138 28.18 7.80 3.25
C GLN A 138 28.71 6.35 3.25
N VAL A 139 28.34 5.58 4.27
CA VAL A 139 28.67 4.17 4.44
C VAL A 139 27.42 3.35 4.66
N ASP A 140 27.34 2.22 3.95
CA ASP A 140 26.20 1.33 4.05
C ASP A 140 26.17 0.58 5.40
N LYS A 141 25.01 -0.02 5.69
CA LYS A 141 24.76 -0.73 6.94
C LYS A 141 25.75 -1.85 7.28
N ARG A 142 26.47 -2.40 6.29
CA ARG A 142 27.39 -3.53 6.49
C ARG A 142 28.72 -3.07 7.10
N LEU A 143 29.12 -1.86 6.79
CA LEU A 143 30.39 -1.29 7.23
C LEU A 143 30.25 -0.42 8.51
N VAL A 144 29.05 0.06 8.82
CA VAL A 144 28.77 0.93 9.98
C VAL A 144 29.36 0.38 11.28
N GLU A 145 29.13 -0.91 11.55
CA GLU A 145 29.65 -1.56 12.77
C GLU A 145 31.17 -1.74 12.75
N GLN A 146 31.78 -1.90 11.54
CA GLN A 146 33.23 -2.11 11.40
C GLN A 146 34.01 -0.83 11.70
N ILE A 147 33.43 0.33 11.44
CA ILE A 147 34.04 1.64 11.71
C ILE A 147 33.75 2.16 13.13
N GLY A 148 33.05 1.38 13.97
CA GLY A 148 32.85 1.70 15.37
C GLY A 148 31.57 2.50 15.69
N ILE A 149 30.70 2.74 14.72
CA ILE A 149 29.41 3.42 14.92
C ILE A 149 28.41 2.45 15.57
N ILE A 150 27.77 2.89 16.65
CA ILE A 150 26.68 2.13 17.30
C ILE A 150 25.41 2.32 16.47
N LYS A 151 24.88 1.22 15.94
CA LYS A 151 23.69 1.24 15.11
C LYS A 151 22.44 0.87 15.90
N PHE A 152 21.42 1.71 15.79
CA PHE A 152 20.05 1.43 16.21
C PHE A 152 19.16 1.26 14.98
N ASP A 153 18.27 0.27 14.99
CA ASP A 153 17.21 0.14 13.99
C ASP A 153 15.91 0.65 14.59
N ILE A 154 15.47 1.86 14.20
CA ILE A 154 14.25 2.51 14.65
C ILE A 154 13.27 2.50 13.46
N LEU A 155 12.33 1.56 13.45
CA LEU A 155 11.39 1.36 12.37
C LEU A 155 10.04 1.97 12.72
N GLY A 156 9.53 2.84 11.85
CA GLY A 156 8.15 3.34 11.94
C GLY A 156 7.17 2.31 11.41
N VAL A 157 6.26 1.84 12.27
CA VAL A 157 5.22 0.86 11.94
C VAL A 157 3.85 1.54 11.89
N GLN A 158 3.25 1.58 10.71
CA GLN A 158 1.94 2.24 10.50
C GLN A 158 0.81 1.60 11.33
N THR A 159 0.89 0.30 11.56
CA THR A 159 -0.11 -0.43 12.37
C THR A 159 -0.14 0.05 13.82
N LEU A 160 1.00 0.46 14.38
CA LEU A 160 1.04 1.02 15.74
C LEU A 160 0.27 2.33 15.82
N LYS A 161 0.39 3.20 14.79
CA LYS A 161 -0.44 4.40 14.67
C LYS A 161 -1.93 4.08 14.66
N MET A 162 -2.32 3.06 13.91
CA MET A 162 -3.72 2.60 13.88
C MET A 162 -4.20 2.12 15.25
N VAL A 163 -3.40 1.32 15.96
CA VAL A 163 -3.71 0.84 17.31
C VAL A 163 -3.84 2.02 18.27
N GLN A 164 -2.91 2.97 18.23
CA GLN A 164 -2.94 4.17 19.09
C GLN A 164 -4.19 5.03 18.82
N GLU A 165 -4.59 5.20 17.54
CA GLU A 165 -5.82 5.92 17.19
C GLU A 165 -7.04 5.24 17.81
N ILE A 166 -7.14 3.90 17.74
CA ILE A 166 -8.25 3.15 18.33
C ILE A 166 -8.25 3.26 19.86
N GLN A 167 -7.07 3.16 20.50
CA GLN A 167 -6.94 3.32 21.94
C GLN A 167 -7.42 4.69 22.41
N ASN A 168 -7.02 5.75 21.70
CA ASN A 168 -7.44 7.12 22.00
C ASN A 168 -8.95 7.30 21.87
N ASP A 169 -9.56 6.77 20.81
CA ASP A 169 -11.01 6.86 20.59
C ASP A 169 -11.83 6.10 21.64
N LEU A 170 -11.31 4.98 22.12
CA LEU A 170 -11.96 4.12 23.11
C LEU A 170 -11.54 4.42 24.55
N HIS A 171 -10.58 5.34 24.74
CA HIS A 171 -9.95 5.62 26.04
C HIS A 171 -9.35 4.36 26.71
N LEU A 172 -8.82 3.44 25.88
CA LEU A 172 -8.15 2.25 26.37
C LEU A 172 -6.72 2.59 26.81
N SER A 173 -6.33 2.06 27.96
CA SER A 173 -4.94 2.08 28.39
C SER A 173 -4.11 1.04 27.65
N GLU A 174 -2.78 1.18 27.70
CA GLU A 174 -1.86 0.15 27.17
C GLU A 174 -2.09 -1.22 27.84
N TYR A 175 -2.51 -1.25 29.08
CA TYR A 175 -2.78 -2.49 29.82
C TYR A 175 -4.02 -3.22 29.28
N ASP A 176 -5.04 -2.50 28.79
CA ASP A 176 -6.29 -3.12 28.32
C ASP A 176 -6.10 -4.07 27.15
N ILE A 177 -5.08 -3.81 26.31
CA ILE A 177 -4.71 -4.64 25.16
C ILE A 177 -3.29 -5.23 25.30
N ASN A 178 -2.83 -5.43 26.53
CA ASN A 178 -1.53 -6.01 26.84
C ASN A 178 -1.65 -7.50 27.17
N ILE A 179 -0.68 -8.30 26.72
CA ILE A 179 -0.64 -9.73 26.98
C ILE A 179 -0.55 -10.09 28.49
N ASN A 180 -0.12 -9.15 29.31
CA ASN A 180 -0.12 -9.29 30.76
C ASN A 180 -1.49 -9.04 31.40
N ASN A 181 -2.49 -8.62 30.62
CA ASN A 181 -3.87 -8.50 31.07
C ASN A 181 -4.57 -9.83 30.86
N PRO A 182 -5.00 -10.56 31.94
CA PRO A 182 -5.64 -11.86 31.79
C PRO A 182 -6.93 -11.84 30.96
N LYS A 183 -7.67 -10.72 30.96
CA LYS A 183 -8.87 -10.58 30.14
C LYS A 183 -8.51 -10.55 28.65
N PHE A 184 -7.46 -9.88 28.27
CA PHE A 184 -6.97 -9.81 26.90
C PHE A 184 -6.31 -11.14 26.48
N GLU A 185 -5.42 -11.68 27.30
CA GLU A 185 -4.66 -12.92 27.03
C GLU A 185 -5.59 -14.14 26.83
N ASN A 186 -6.65 -14.23 27.65
CA ASN A 186 -7.57 -15.37 27.63
C ASN A 186 -8.74 -15.22 26.63
N ASP A 187 -8.82 -14.10 25.91
CA ASP A 187 -9.84 -13.93 24.86
C ASP A 187 -9.52 -14.83 23.67
N ARG A 188 -10.43 -15.73 23.31
CA ARG A 188 -10.29 -16.66 22.19
C ARG A 188 -10.83 -16.12 20.87
N SER A 189 -11.59 -15.05 20.92
CA SER A 189 -12.21 -14.47 19.73
C SER A 189 -11.20 -14.02 18.65
N PRO A 190 -9.97 -13.53 18.96
CA PRO A 190 -8.96 -13.26 17.96
C PRO A 190 -8.51 -14.51 17.19
N PHE A 191 -8.33 -15.65 17.89
CA PHE A 191 -7.96 -16.90 17.22
C PHE A 191 -9.09 -17.42 16.32
N GLU A 192 -10.36 -17.28 16.73
CA GLU A 192 -11.49 -17.63 15.87
C GLU A 192 -11.52 -16.80 14.58
N LEU A 193 -11.25 -15.51 14.68
CA LEU A 193 -11.13 -14.60 13.53
C LEU A 193 -9.98 -15.02 12.61
N LEU A 194 -8.79 -15.29 13.18
CA LEU A 194 -7.62 -15.73 12.46
C LEU A 194 -7.86 -17.07 11.74
N ASN A 195 -8.47 -18.04 12.43
CA ASN A 195 -8.76 -19.38 11.93
C ASN A 195 -9.86 -19.42 10.86
N LYS A 196 -10.68 -18.37 10.74
CA LYS A 196 -11.63 -18.14 9.64
C LYS A 196 -11.03 -17.31 8.51
N ALA A 197 -9.73 -16.94 8.59
CA ALA A 197 -9.03 -16.09 7.63
C ALA A 197 -9.70 -14.71 7.38
N LEU A 198 -10.43 -14.17 8.36
CA LEU A 198 -11.07 -12.85 8.30
C LEU A 198 -10.05 -11.73 8.61
N THR A 199 -8.86 -11.82 8.03
CA THR A 199 -7.64 -11.11 8.46
C THR A 199 -7.32 -9.87 7.65
N ASN A 200 -8.25 -9.33 6.86
CA ASN A 200 -8.02 -8.05 6.18
C ASN A 200 -7.73 -6.94 7.20
N GLY A 201 -6.65 -6.19 7.00
CA GLY A 201 -6.19 -5.16 7.93
C GLY A 201 -5.57 -5.67 9.23
N VAL A 202 -5.51 -6.98 9.48
CA VAL A 202 -4.82 -7.57 10.63
C VAL A 202 -3.33 -7.67 10.32
N PHE A 203 -2.49 -7.23 11.25
CA PHE A 203 -1.06 -7.11 11.06
C PHE A 203 -0.39 -8.42 10.62
N GLN A 204 0.40 -8.36 9.56
CA GLN A 204 1.23 -9.43 8.97
C GLN A 204 0.47 -10.65 8.40
N VAL A 205 -0.87 -10.75 8.53
CA VAL A 205 -1.61 -11.96 8.16
C VAL A 205 -2.68 -11.75 7.08
N GLU A 206 -2.56 -10.65 6.33
CA GLU A 206 -3.56 -10.26 5.33
C GLU A 206 -3.37 -10.94 3.96
N SER A 207 -2.15 -11.40 3.63
CA SER A 207 -1.86 -12.00 2.31
C SER A 207 -2.62 -13.31 2.09
N ALA A 208 -2.91 -13.64 0.82
CA ALA A 208 -3.62 -14.87 0.46
C ALA A 208 -2.92 -16.12 0.99
N GLY A 209 -1.59 -16.20 0.90
CA GLY A 209 -0.83 -17.33 1.42
C GLY A 209 -0.89 -17.44 2.94
N MET A 210 -0.87 -16.32 3.68
CA MET A 210 -1.06 -16.33 5.14
C MET A 210 -2.48 -16.74 5.53
N LYS A 211 -3.49 -16.32 4.80
CA LYS A 211 -4.88 -16.74 5.01
C LYS A 211 -5.05 -18.24 4.84
N ASP A 212 -4.53 -18.82 3.74
CA ASP A 212 -4.52 -20.27 3.53
C ASP A 212 -3.80 -21.00 4.67
N LEU A 213 -2.67 -20.49 5.08
CA LEU A 213 -1.88 -21.05 6.16
C LEU A 213 -2.64 -21.06 7.50
N LEU A 214 -3.28 -19.95 7.86
CA LEU A 214 -4.07 -19.85 9.10
C LEU A 214 -5.28 -20.83 9.11
N LEU A 215 -5.94 -21.01 7.96
CA LEU A 215 -7.00 -21.99 7.79
C LEU A 215 -6.52 -23.43 8.05
N ARG A 216 -5.30 -23.77 7.63
CA ARG A 216 -4.71 -25.10 7.83
C ARG A 216 -4.12 -25.28 9.22
N LEU A 217 -3.51 -24.25 9.76
CA LEU A 217 -2.85 -24.31 11.07
C LEU A 217 -3.85 -24.41 12.23
N GLN A 218 -4.95 -23.65 12.18
CA GLN A 218 -5.92 -23.53 13.29
C GLN A 218 -5.21 -23.16 14.61
N ALA A 219 -4.62 -21.95 14.64
CA ALA A 219 -3.85 -21.44 15.78
C ALA A 219 -4.71 -21.43 17.07
N THR A 220 -4.15 -21.87 18.17
CA THR A 220 -4.84 -21.95 19.48
C THR A 220 -4.17 -21.14 20.58
N ASN A 221 -2.96 -20.68 20.35
CA ASN A 221 -2.16 -19.96 21.33
C ASN A 221 -1.14 -19.03 20.64
N MET A 222 -0.46 -18.18 21.43
CA MET A 222 0.50 -17.22 20.94
C MET A 222 1.77 -17.85 20.37
N GLU A 223 2.17 -19.04 20.84
CA GLU A 223 3.33 -19.76 20.30
C GLU A 223 3.06 -20.22 18.86
N ASP A 224 1.85 -20.72 18.58
CA ASP A 224 1.43 -21.07 17.21
C ASP A 224 1.53 -19.87 16.29
N LEU A 225 1.01 -18.71 16.71
CA LEU A 225 1.01 -17.48 15.94
C LEU A 225 2.43 -16.97 15.69
N SER A 226 3.28 -17.00 16.73
CA SER A 226 4.69 -16.64 16.64
C SER A 226 5.45 -17.57 15.67
N ALA A 227 5.21 -18.88 15.76
CA ALA A 227 5.85 -19.87 14.89
C ALA A 227 5.52 -19.65 13.42
N VAL A 228 4.25 -19.37 13.11
CA VAL A 228 3.80 -19.06 11.74
C VAL A 228 4.51 -17.83 11.18
N LEU A 229 4.56 -16.75 11.95
CA LEU A 229 5.25 -15.51 11.53
C LEU A 229 6.76 -15.73 11.35
N ALA A 230 7.36 -16.66 12.10
CA ALA A 230 8.75 -17.04 11.95
C ALA A 230 9.01 -17.91 10.70
N LEU A 231 8.08 -18.82 10.37
CA LEU A 231 8.25 -19.84 9.34
C LEU A 231 7.74 -19.43 7.95
N TYR A 232 6.81 -18.48 7.85
CA TYR A 232 6.25 -18.07 6.55
C TYR A 232 7.28 -17.29 5.72
N ARG A 233 8.26 -18.01 5.17
CA ARG A 233 9.33 -17.47 4.31
C ARG A 233 9.74 -18.56 3.30
N PRO A 234 10.17 -18.20 2.09
CA PRO A 234 10.51 -19.18 1.04
C PRO A 234 11.46 -20.29 1.52
N ASP A 235 12.48 -19.93 2.29
CA ASP A 235 13.53 -20.84 2.76
C ASP A 235 13.04 -21.83 3.85
N SER A 236 11.91 -21.59 4.51
CA SER A 236 11.42 -22.37 5.66
C SER A 236 10.07 -23.06 5.43
N MET A 237 9.53 -23.04 4.21
CA MET A 237 8.22 -23.64 3.90
C MET A 237 8.14 -25.15 4.21
N GLY A 238 9.24 -25.90 4.04
CA GLY A 238 9.28 -27.32 4.38
C GLY A 238 9.09 -27.56 5.89
N ALA A 239 9.75 -26.78 6.73
CA ALA A 239 9.60 -26.84 8.19
C ALA A 239 8.18 -26.43 8.64
N LEU A 240 7.54 -25.53 7.91
CA LEU A 240 6.17 -25.10 8.18
C LEU A 240 5.16 -26.23 7.96
N GLU A 241 5.27 -26.99 6.89
CA GLU A 241 4.37 -28.14 6.64
C GLU A 241 4.54 -29.22 7.72
N GLU A 242 5.76 -29.46 8.17
CA GLU A 242 6.03 -30.41 9.26
C GLU A 242 5.45 -29.90 10.60
N PHE A 243 5.61 -28.61 10.89
CA PHE A 243 5.03 -27.98 12.07
C PHE A 243 3.50 -28.16 12.12
N ILE A 244 2.79 -27.92 11.01
CA ILE A 244 1.34 -28.11 10.93
C ILE A 244 0.95 -29.57 11.19
N LYS A 245 1.65 -30.53 10.58
CA LYS A 245 1.39 -31.96 10.77
C LYS A 245 1.55 -32.36 12.24
N CYS A 246 2.68 -32.02 12.85
CA CYS A 246 2.98 -32.36 14.25
C CYS A 246 2.01 -31.66 15.23
N LYS A 247 1.52 -30.46 14.91
CA LYS A 247 0.48 -29.80 15.70
C LYS A 247 -0.84 -30.56 15.69
N HIS A 248 -1.27 -31.07 14.55
CA HIS A 248 -2.54 -31.78 14.41
C HIS A 248 -2.45 -33.26 14.84
N ASP A 249 -1.29 -33.85 14.75
CA ASP A 249 -1.03 -35.23 15.19
C ASP A 249 0.20 -35.28 16.12
N PRO A 250 0.00 -35.18 17.44
CA PRO A 250 1.09 -35.24 18.41
C PRO A 250 1.91 -36.55 18.38
N SER A 251 1.37 -37.62 17.80
CA SER A 251 2.11 -38.89 17.66
C SER A 251 3.29 -38.80 16.70
N LEU A 252 3.30 -37.80 15.81
CA LEU A 252 4.39 -37.53 14.87
C LEU A 252 5.54 -36.74 15.50
N VAL A 253 5.34 -36.20 16.72
CA VAL A 253 6.38 -35.40 17.40
C VAL A 253 7.48 -36.34 17.89
N THR A 254 8.69 -36.13 17.40
CA THR A 254 9.86 -36.89 17.78
C THR A 254 10.97 -36.01 18.31
N TYR A 255 11.79 -36.55 19.20
CA TYR A 255 12.95 -35.87 19.74
C TYR A 255 14.17 -36.79 19.59
N ILE A 256 15.32 -36.26 19.17
CA ILE A 256 16.58 -36.99 19.07
C ILE A 256 16.97 -37.53 20.45
N HIS A 257 16.72 -36.77 21.50
CA HIS A 257 16.93 -37.15 22.89
C HIS A 257 15.83 -36.57 23.80
N PRO A 258 15.41 -37.25 24.88
CA PRO A 258 14.37 -36.74 25.81
C PRO A 258 14.66 -35.33 26.35
N ASP A 259 15.92 -34.96 26.58
CA ASP A 259 16.31 -33.63 27.06
C ASP A 259 16.03 -32.49 26.05
N MET A 260 15.71 -32.83 24.80
CA MET A 260 15.24 -31.83 23.83
C MET A 260 13.77 -31.45 24.03
N LYS A 261 12.98 -32.30 24.70
CA LYS A 261 11.55 -32.05 24.86
C LYS A 261 11.28 -30.73 25.53
N PRO A 262 11.87 -30.31 26.66
CA PRO A 262 11.60 -29.02 27.29
C PRO A 262 11.94 -27.81 26.37
N ILE A 263 12.86 -28.00 25.43
CA ILE A 263 13.30 -26.93 24.51
C ILE A 263 12.38 -26.80 23.32
N LEU A 264 11.87 -27.92 22.79
CA LEU A 264 11.16 -28.00 21.51
C LEU A 264 9.67 -28.31 21.65
N GLU A 265 9.14 -28.55 22.85
CA GLU A 265 7.74 -28.90 23.07
C GLU A 265 6.77 -27.83 22.56
N SER A 266 7.07 -26.54 22.81
CA SER A 266 6.25 -25.40 22.36
C SER A 266 6.23 -25.26 20.83
N THR A 267 7.11 -25.94 20.12
CA THR A 267 7.23 -25.92 18.65
C THR A 267 7.04 -27.32 18.03
N TYR A 268 6.35 -28.21 18.76
CA TYR A 268 6.01 -29.57 18.31
C TYR A 268 7.24 -30.36 17.80
N GLY A 269 8.36 -30.26 18.50
CA GLY A 269 9.60 -30.95 18.15
C GLY A 269 10.45 -30.26 17.07
N GLN A 270 10.00 -29.14 16.52
CA GLN A 270 10.72 -28.44 15.46
C GLN A 270 11.64 -27.34 16.02
N CYS A 271 12.89 -27.31 15.59
CA CYS A 271 13.82 -26.21 15.91
C CYS A 271 13.56 -25.03 14.96
N ILE A 272 12.81 -24.03 15.43
CA ILE A 272 12.37 -22.84 14.65
C ILE A 272 13.12 -21.59 15.07
N TYR A 273 13.51 -21.50 16.35
CA TYR A 273 14.06 -20.29 16.94
C TYR A 273 15.56 -20.39 17.19
N GLN A 274 16.26 -19.28 17.01
CA GLN A 274 17.68 -19.14 17.33
C GLN A 274 17.96 -19.42 18.81
N GLU A 275 17.03 -19.03 19.67
CA GLU A 275 17.07 -19.28 21.12
C GLU A 275 17.05 -20.79 21.44
N GLN A 276 16.29 -21.58 20.65
CA GLN A 276 16.28 -23.05 20.80
C GLN A 276 17.63 -23.66 20.43
N ILE A 277 18.27 -23.18 19.35
CA ILE A 277 19.66 -23.59 19.03
C ILE A 277 20.60 -23.31 20.19
N MET A 278 20.54 -22.09 20.74
CA MET A 278 21.40 -21.71 21.86
C MET A 278 21.18 -22.62 23.07
N GLU A 279 19.93 -22.97 23.37
CA GLU A 279 19.60 -23.82 24.50
C GLU A 279 20.03 -25.27 24.26
N ILE A 280 19.88 -25.84 23.05
CA ILE A 280 20.39 -27.15 22.69
C ILE A 280 21.91 -27.19 22.84
N VAL A 281 22.62 -26.17 22.33
CA VAL A 281 24.10 -26.11 22.44
C VAL A 281 24.53 -25.97 23.90
N ARG A 282 23.74 -25.30 24.75
CA ARG A 282 23.99 -25.14 26.16
C ARG A 282 23.78 -26.44 26.94
N VAL A 283 22.67 -27.13 26.71
CA VAL A 283 22.31 -28.36 27.41
C VAL A 283 23.21 -29.49 27.00
N PHE A 284 23.38 -29.77 25.72
CA PHE A 284 24.13 -30.90 25.21
C PHE A 284 25.63 -30.63 25.13
N GLY A 285 26.07 -29.45 24.74
CA GLY A 285 27.48 -29.08 24.61
C GLY A 285 28.08 -28.50 25.89
N GLY A 286 27.30 -28.28 26.96
CA GLY A 286 27.79 -27.69 28.21
C GLY A 286 28.27 -26.25 28.07
N ARG A 287 27.95 -25.55 27.01
CA ARG A 287 28.42 -24.17 26.75
C ARG A 287 27.71 -23.14 27.63
N SER A 288 28.45 -22.09 27.96
CA SER A 288 27.84 -20.87 28.54
C SER A 288 26.94 -20.18 27.49
N TYR A 289 26.07 -19.24 27.93
CA TYR A 289 25.25 -18.41 27.03
C TYR A 289 26.09 -17.68 25.97
N GLY A 290 27.24 -17.13 26.33
CA GLY A 290 28.15 -16.49 25.37
C GLY A 290 28.75 -17.47 24.34
N GLY A 291 29.05 -18.71 24.77
CA GLY A 291 29.53 -19.79 23.91
C GLY A 291 28.46 -20.25 22.91
N SER A 292 27.19 -20.38 23.37
CA SER A 292 26.08 -20.76 22.52
C SER A 292 25.71 -19.63 21.54
N ASP A 293 25.79 -18.36 21.94
CA ASP A 293 25.60 -17.22 21.03
C ASP A 293 26.67 -17.16 19.92
N LYS A 294 27.91 -17.58 20.23
CA LYS A 294 28.95 -17.70 19.21
C LYS A 294 28.58 -18.72 18.14
N TYR A 295 28.06 -19.88 18.55
CA TYR A 295 27.56 -20.91 17.62
C TYR A 295 26.39 -20.37 16.78
N ARG A 296 25.40 -19.75 17.40
CA ARG A 296 24.27 -19.11 16.71
C ARG A 296 24.73 -18.09 15.66
N LYS A 297 25.73 -17.23 16.00
CA LYS A 297 26.29 -16.24 15.07
C LYS A 297 27.00 -16.88 13.87
N ALA A 298 27.71 -18.00 14.09
CA ALA A 298 28.37 -18.74 13.01
C ALA A 298 27.35 -19.25 11.98
N ILE A 299 26.27 -19.88 12.44
CA ILE A 299 25.21 -20.39 11.59
C ILE A 299 24.43 -19.24 10.92
N GLY A 300 24.04 -18.23 11.67
CA GLY A 300 23.23 -17.11 11.16
C GLY A 300 23.92 -16.27 10.08
N LYS A 301 25.26 -16.21 10.09
CA LYS A 301 26.04 -15.52 9.04
C LYS A 301 26.22 -16.36 7.77
N LYS A 302 25.73 -17.62 7.75
CA LYS A 302 25.86 -18.56 6.63
C LYS A 302 27.33 -18.69 6.15
N MET A 303 28.29 -18.77 7.10
CA MET A 303 29.71 -18.94 6.80
C MET A 303 30.10 -20.43 6.86
N PRO A 304 30.21 -21.15 5.72
CA PRO A 304 30.28 -22.61 5.70
C PRO A 304 31.46 -23.18 6.51
N GLU A 305 32.62 -22.56 6.41
CA GLU A 305 33.82 -23.02 7.11
C GLU A 305 33.67 -22.86 8.65
N LEU A 306 33.13 -21.76 9.10
CA LEU A 306 32.91 -21.49 10.53
C LEU A 306 31.82 -22.42 11.10
N VAL A 307 30.75 -22.67 10.33
CA VAL A 307 29.69 -23.61 10.71
C VAL A 307 30.28 -25.00 10.86
N LYS A 308 31.09 -25.45 9.90
CA LYS A 308 31.75 -26.77 9.94
C LYS A 308 32.70 -26.92 11.14
N GLU A 309 33.46 -25.89 11.44
CA GLU A 309 34.36 -25.85 12.61
C GLU A 309 33.58 -25.93 13.93
N GLU A 310 32.58 -25.07 14.10
CA GLU A 310 31.78 -25.02 15.32
C GLU A 310 30.90 -26.27 15.50
N SER A 311 30.43 -26.90 14.41
CA SER A 311 29.69 -28.16 14.50
C SER A 311 30.58 -29.34 14.92
N LYS A 312 31.85 -29.38 14.46
CA LYS A 312 32.81 -30.39 14.93
C LYS A 312 33.14 -30.21 16.42
N LYS A 313 33.29 -28.96 16.88
CA LYS A 313 33.51 -28.69 18.30
C LYS A 313 32.32 -29.15 19.13
N LEU A 314 31.09 -28.76 18.69
CA LEU A 314 29.87 -29.16 19.38
C LEU A 314 29.72 -30.69 19.45
N TYR A 315 30.00 -31.40 18.36
CA TYR A 315 29.98 -32.87 18.35
C TYR A 315 30.86 -33.47 19.45
N GLN A 316 32.11 -32.99 19.58
CA GLN A 316 33.02 -33.50 20.61
C GLN A 316 32.54 -33.12 22.03
N GLU A 317 32.10 -31.89 22.23
CA GLU A 317 31.57 -31.38 23.50
C GLU A 317 30.35 -32.18 24.00
N ILE A 318 29.47 -32.61 23.08
CA ILE A 318 28.31 -33.46 23.42
C ILE A 318 28.78 -34.83 23.94
N ILE A 319 29.79 -35.44 23.33
CA ILE A 319 30.39 -36.72 23.80
C ILE A 319 31.07 -36.51 25.16
N ASP A 320 31.85 -35.43 25.32
CA ASP A 320 32.54 -35.11 26.56
C ASP A 320 31.56 -34.86 27.74
N ASN A 321 30.34 -34.41 27.44
CA ASN A 321 29.24 -34.28 28.39
C ASN A 321 28.48 -35.59 28.67
N GLY A 322 28.93 -36.73 28.12
CA GLY A 322 28.42 -38.06 28.45
C GLY A 322 27.24 -38.54 27.57
N TYR A 323 26.91 -37.87 26.49
CA TYR A 323 25.91 -38.36 25.52
C TYR A 323 26.54 -39.35 24.51
N ASP A 324 25.69 -40.24 24.00
CA ASP A 324 26.08 -41.21 22.98
C ASP A 324 26.55 -40.59 21.67
N GLU A 325 27.53 -41.22 21.02
CA GLU A 325 28.11 -40.71 19.77
C GLU A 325 27.07 -40.51 18.64
N ASN A 326 26.06 -41.41 18.54
CA ASN A 326 25.00 -41.28 17.55
C ASN A 326 24.11 -40.06 17.82
N ILE A 327 23.86 -39.78 19.13
CA ILE A 327 23.14 -38.58 19.54
C ILE A 327 23.94 -37.32 19.22
N ALA A 328 25.24 -37.31 19.54
CA ALA A 328 26.12 -36.19 19.23
C ALA A 328 26.15 -35.88 17.72
N LYS A 329 26.24 -36.95 16.91
CA LYS A 329 26.22 -36.84 15.45
C LYS A 329 24.87 -36.27 14.95
N ALA A 330 23.75 -36.86 15.39
CA ALA A 330 22.42 -36.45 14.95
C ALA A 330 22.12 -34.97 15.29
N ILE A 331 22.46 -34.56 16.53
CA ILE A 331 22.25 -33.15 16.96
C ILE A 331 23.13 -32.21 16.14
N SER A 332 24.41 -32.53 15.96
CA SER A 332 25.34 -31.64 15.25
C SER A 332 24.97 -31.50 13.77
N GLU A 333 24.52 -32.56 13.11
CA GLU A 333 24.08 -32.58 11.73
C GLU A 333 22.75 -31.80 11.57
N GLU A 334 21.80 -32.02 12.47
CA GLU A 334 20.52 -31.29 12.44
C GLU A 334 20.69 -29.78 12.61
N LEU A 335 21.47 -29.33 13.59
CA LEU A 335 21.73 -27.91 13.82
C LEU A 335 22.50 -27.29 12.66
N ALA A 336 23.45 -28.00 12.05
CA ALA A 336 24.17 -27.51 10.87
C ALA A 336 23.24 -27.35 9.66
N ALA A 337 22.30 -28.27 9.44
CA ALA A 337 21.37 -28.25 8.33
C ALA A 337 20.26 -27.20 8.51
N LYS A 338 19.64 -27.13 9.70
CA LYS A 338 18.44 -26.32 9.96
C LYS A 338 18.75 -24.95 10.56
N GLY A 339 19.88 -24.74 11.21
CA GLY A 339 20.19 -23.54 11.98
C GLY A 339 20.21 -22.25 11.16
N GLY A 340 20.52 -22.32 9.88
CA GLY A 340 20.50 -21.16 8.96
C GLY A 340 19.11 -20.60 8.68
N TYR A 341 18.05 -21.34 9.03
CA TYR A 341 16.65 -20.94 8.81
C TYR A 341 15.96 -20.48 10.10
N CYS A 342 16.59 -20.67 11.27
CA CYS A 342 16.00 -20.31 12.55
C CYS A 342 15.85 -18.81 12.71
N PHE A 343 14.73 -18.40 13.32
CA PHE A 343 14.33 -17.01 13.50
C PHE A 343 14.54 -16.53 14.93
N ASN A 344 14.64 -15.23 15.14
CA ASN A 344 14.70 -14.67 16.49
C ASN A 344 13.29 -14.74 17.13
N LYS A 345 13.16 -15.45 18.25
CA LYS A 345 11.88 -15.67 18.93
C LYS A 345 11.28 -14.37 19.45
N SER A 346 12.11 -13.50 20.06
CA SER A 346 11.61 -12.25 20.63
C SER A 346 10.98 -11.33 19.57
N HIS A 347 11.55 -11.32 18.36
CA HIS A 347 10.98 -10.55 17.25
C HIS A 347 9.65 -11.15 16.76
N SER A 348 9.60 -12.44 16.46
CA SER A 348 8.35 -13.07 15.99
C SER A 348 7.25 -13.03 17.04
N TYR A 349 7.58 -13.18 18.32
CA TYR A 349 6.61 -13.10 19.41
C TYR A 349 6.05 -11.68 19.58
N SER A 350 6.87 -10.64 19.49
CA SER A 350 6.42 -9.24 19.52
C SER A 350 5.46 -8.95 18.36
N TYR A 351 5.74 -9.48 17.16
CA TYR A 351 4.87 -9.37 16.00
C TYR A 351 3.58 -10.19 16.17
N ALA A 352 3.65 -11.35 16.81
CA ALA A 352 2.46 -12.13 17.17
C ALA A 352 1.55 -11.37 18.14
N VAL A 353 2.12 -10.66 19.12
CA VAL A 353 1.36 -9.80 20.02
C VAL A 353 0.63 -8.70 19.25
N LEU A 354 1.31 -7.98 18.34
CA LEU A 354 0.67 -6.94 17.52
C LEU A 354 -0.39 -7.52 16.57
N CYS A 355 -0.14 -8.71 16.00
CA CYS A 355 -1.12 -9.44 15.21
C CYS A 355 -2.37 -9.75 16.05
N PHE A 356 -2.20 -10.27 17.25
CA PHE A 356 -3.28 -10.59 18.17
C PHE A 356 -4.03 -9.34 18.63
N GLN A 357 -3.33 -8.24 18.95
CA GLN A 357 -3.93 -6.93 19.27
C GLN A 357 -4.83 -6.44 18.14
N THR A 358 -4.36 -6.46 16.91
CA THR A 358 -5.14 -6.00 15.77
C THR A 358 -6.33 -6.91 15.46
N ALA A 359 -6.20 -8.24 15.66
CA ALA A 359 -7.31 -9.17 15.57
C ALA A 359 -8.36 -8.95 16.67
N TYR A 360 -7.91 -8.73 17.91
CA TYR A 360 -8.75 -8.40 19.05
C TYR A 360 -9.56 -7.12 18.83
N LEU A 361 -8.88 -6.04 18.37
CA LEU A 361 -9.53 -4.76 18.09
C LEU A 361 -10.54 -4.90 16.94
N LYS A 362 -10.23 -5.69 15.93
CA LYS A 362 -11.13 -5.93 14.80
C LYS A 362 -12.43 -6.63 15.20
N ILE A 363 -12.36 -7.65 16.03
CA ILE A 363 -13.55 -8.44 16.41
C ILE A 363 -14.36 -7.77 17.51
N ASN A 364 -13.70 -7.16 18.48
CA ASN A 364 -14.36 -6.57 19.65
C ASN A 364 -14.80 -5.11 19.43
N TYR A 365 -14.11 -4.36 18.57
CA TYR A 365 -14.36 -2.93 18.30
C TYR A 365 -14.38 -2.63 16.81
N PRO A 366 -15.19 -3.31 15.99
CA PRO A 366 -15.08 -3.26 14.53
C PRO A 366 -15.27 -1.85 13.96
N VAL A 367 -16.15 -1.03 14.48
CA VAL A 367 -16.38 0.34 13.97
C VAL A 367 -15.10 1.20 14.10
N TYR A 368 -14.44 1.12 15.25
CA TYR A 368 -13.19 1.86 15.52
C TYR A 368 -12.04 1.31 14.70
N PHE A 369 -11.96 -0.03 14.59
CA PHE A 369 -10.95 -0.68 13.77
C PHE A 369 -11.05 -0.26 12.30
N PHE A 370 -12.23 -0.34 11.69
CA PHE A 370 -12.40 0.03 10.30
C PHE A 370 -12.24 1.54 10.07
N LYS A 371 -12.68 2.39 11.00
CA LYS A 371 -12.41 3.85 10.95
C LYS A 371 -10.91 4.13 10.87
N ALA A 372 -10.11 3.57 11.75
CA ALA A 372 -8.67 3.76 11.78
C ALA A 372 -7.98 3.12 10.55
N LEU A 373 -8.45 1.96 10.10
CA LEU A 373 -7.95 1.28 8.91
C LEU A 373 -8.20 2.11 7.63
N PHE A 374 -9.37 2.75 7.50
CA PHE A 374 -9.66 3.65 6.39
C PHE A 374 -8.77 4.90 6.44
N ASN A 375 -8.57 5.50 7.61
CA ASN A 375 -7.68 6.65 7.79
C ASN A 375 -6.24 6.32 7.39
N LEU A 376 -5.76 5.15 7.77
CA LEU A 376 -4.43 4.67 7.42
C LEU A 376 -4.24 4.49 5.89
N ASN A 377 -5.32 4.20 5.17
CA ASN A 377 -5.28 3.88 3.75
C ASN A 377 -6.08 4.88 2.87
N LYS A 378 -6.43 6.06 3.38
CA LYS A 378 -7.30 7.04 2.69
C LYS A 378 -6.82 7.41 1.27
N ASP A 379 -5.52 7.39 1.04
CA ASP A 379 -4.90 7.69 -0.26
C ASP A 379 -4.85 6.49 -1.23
N LYS A 380 -5.31 5.30 -0.77
CA LYS A 380 -5.29 4.04 -1.54
C LYS A 380 -6.72 3.54 -1.75
N ALA A 381 -7.42 4.11 -2.72
CA ALA A 381 -8.83 3.82 -2.96
C ALA A 381 -9.16 2.32 -3.12
N GLY A 382 -8.28 1.54 -3.78
CA GLY A 382 -8.43 0.09 -3.91
C GLY A 382 -8.46 -0.63 -2.55
N MET A 383 -7.57 -0.24 -1.64
CA MET A 383 -7.53 -0.80 -0.28
C MET A 383 -8.77 -0.40 0.52
N VAL A 384 -9.19 0.87 0.43
CA VAL A 384 -10.43 1.34 1.08
C VAL A 384 -11.63 0.54 0.60
N ASN A 385 -11.77 0.30 -0.72
CA ASN A 385 -12.83 -0.55 -1.29
C ASN A 385 -12.83 -1.97 -0.70
N LYS A 386 -11.68 -2.62 -0.67
CA LYS A 386 -11.51 -3.95 -0.08
C LYS A 386 -11.99 -3.98 1.37
N TYR A 387 -11.60 -2.99 2.15
CA TYR A 387 -11.98 -2.92 3.57
C TYR A 387 -13.45 -2.54 3.78
N ILE A 388 -14.09 -1.79 2.87
CA ILE A 388 -15.54 -1.55 2.91
C ILE A 388 -16.34 -2.83 2.70
N VAL A 389 -15.89 -3.69 1.78
CA VAL A 389 -16.54 -5.01 1.59
C VAL A 389 -16.37 -5.87 2.84
N ASP A 390 -15.18 -5.88 3.42
CA ASP A 390 -14.88 -6.62 4.64
C ASP A 390 -15.67 -6.10 5.86
N SER A 391 -15.80 -4.77 6.01
CA SER A 391 -16.49 -4.14 7.15
C SER A 391 -17.96 -4.56 7.27
N LYS A 392 -18.63 -4.81 6.15
CA LYS A 392 -20.02 -5.29 6.11
C LYS A 392 -20.19 -6.63 6.84
N GLN A 393 -19.18 -7.52 6.80
CA GLN A 393 -19.20 -8.82 7.49
C GLN A 393 -19.17 -8.65 9.03
N PHE A 394 -18.69 -7.51 9.50
CA PHE A 394 -18.63 -7.14 10.92
C PHE A 394 -19.76 -6.19 11.33
N GLY A 395 -20.78 -6.03 10.48
CA GLY A 395 -21.92 -5.15 10.75
C GLY A 395 -21.62 -3.66 10.68
N VAL A 396 -20.47 -3.27 10.12
CA VAL A 396 -20.05 -1.87 9.98
C VAL A 396 -20.43 -1.35 8.60
N THR A 397 -21.24 -0.28 8.57
CA THR A 397 -21.63 0.43 7.35
C THR A 397 -20.76 1.68 7.17
N VAL A 398 -20.35 1.95 5.94
CA VAL A 398 -19.72 3.22 5.59
C VAL A 398 -20.77 4.18 5.05
N LEU A 399 -20.95 5.30 5.72
CA LEU A 399 -21.90 6.33 5.34
C LEU A 399 -21.24 7.32 4.37
N PRO A 400 -21.99 7.85 3.38
CA PRO A 400 -21.46 8.84 2.45
C PRO A 400 -21.09 10.14 3.19
N PRO A 401 -20.17 10.95 2.60
CA PRO A 401 -19.81 12.21 3.22
C PRO A 401 -21.01 13.16 3.31
N HIS A 402 -21.00 14.02 4.33
CA HIS A 402 -22.06 15.02 4.56
C HIS A 402 -21.45 16.33 5.02
N ILE A 403 -21.77 17.45 4.35
CA ILE A 403 -21.13 18.77 4.57
C ILE A 403 -21.22 19.24 6.03
N ASN A 404 -22.28 18.90 6.74
CA ASN A 404 -22.51 19.31 8.13
C ASN A 404 -22.18 18.22 9.18
N LYS A 405 -21.64 17.06 8.77
CA LYS A 405 -21.35 15.95 9.70
C LYS A 405 -19.93 15.43 9.56
N SER A 406 -19.45 15.24 8.32
CA SER A 406 -18.11 14.68 8.06
C SER A 406 -17.01 15.53 8.70
N GLN A 407 -15.98 14.84 9.14
CA GLN A 407 -14.74 15.44 9.63
C GLN A 407 -13.69 15.47 8.50
N VAL A 408 -12.49 15.91 8.82
CA VAL A 408 -11.37 15.93 7.87
C VAL A 408 -11.12 14.51 7.35
N ASP A 409 -10.95 13.56 8.24
CA ASP A 409 -10.74 12.15 7.96
C ASP A 409 -12.00 11.32 8.29
N PHE A 410 -11.98 10.01 8.04
CA PHE A 410 -13.08 9.11 8.43
C PHE A 410 -13.33 9.23 9.93
N SER A 411 -14.61 9.27 10.30
CA SER A 411 -15.05 9.47 11.68
C SER A 411 -16.22 8.53 12.01
N ILE A 412 -16.52 8.40 13.29
CA ILE A 412 -17.66 7.59 13.74
C ILE A 412 -18.90 8.47 13.85
N TYR A 413 -19.99 8.03 13.27
CA TYR A 413 -21.29 8.68 13.34
C TYR A 413 -22.39 7.61 13.43
N ASP A 414 -23.19 7.66 14.49
CA ASP A 414 -24.30 6.73 14.73
C ASP A 414 -23.87 5.25 14.61
N ASN A 415 -22.79 4.89 15.30
CA ASN A 415 -22.18 3.54 15.29
C ASN A 415 -21.80 3.02 13.89
N ASN A 416 -21.57 3.92 12.94
CA ASN A 416 -21.10 3.62 11.58
C ASN A 416 -19.89 4.49 11.26
N VAL A 417 -19.18 4.17 10.18
CA VAL A 417 -18.05 4.99 9.72
C VAL A 417 -18.56 6.01 8.70
N LEU A 418 -18.38 7.29 8.99
CA LEU A 418 -18.72 8.40 8.11
C LEU A 418 -17.51 8.79 7.26
N PHE A 419 -17.71 8.91 5.94
CA PHE A 419 -16.67 9.26 4.99
C PHE A 419 -16.07 10.64 5.24
N GLY A 420 -14.73 10.74 5.31
CA GLY A 420 -14.01 11.98 5.54
C GLY A 420 -13.85 12.85 4.29
N PHE A 421 -13.72 14.15 4.46
CA PHE A 421 -13.53 15.06 3.32
C PHE A 421 -12.20 14.87 2.60
N SER A 422 -11.11 14.58 3.34
CA SER A 422 -9.77 14.42 2.76
C SER A 422 -9.66 13.24 1.79
N ALA A 423 -10.55 12.25 1.91
CA ALA A 423 -10.61 11.10 1.01
C ALA A 423 -11.47 11.35 -0.26
N ILE A 424 -12.09 12.53 -0.40
CA ILE A 424 -12.82 12.91 -1.62
C ILE A 424 -11.82 13.43 -2.67
N THR A 425 -11.91 12.92 -3.88
CA THR A 425 -11.03 13.32 -4.99
C THR A 425 -10.96 14.85 -5.14
N GLY A 426 -9.75 15.39 -5.06
CA GLY A 426 -9.51 16.84 -5.19
C GLY A 426 -9.82 17.69 -3.96
N ILE A 427 -10.20 17.05 -2.84
CA ILE A 427 -10.33 17.70 -1.54
C ILE A 427 -9.13 17.29 -0.69
N GLY A 428 -8.05 18.06 -0.78
CA GLY A 428 -6.87 17.79 0.07
C GLY A 428 -7.12 18.18 1.54
N GLU A 429 -6.24 17.71 2.40
CA GLU A 429 -6.35 17.88 3.85
C GLU A 429 -6.58 19.34 4.28
N ARG A 430 -5.84 20.29 3.69
CA ARG A 430 -6.00 21.73 3.97
C ARG A 430 -7.42 22.24 3.69
N ILE A 431 -8.02 21.81 2.58
CA ILE A 431 -9.37 22.21 2.21
C ILE A 431 -10.41 21.54 3.11
N ALA A 432 -10.19 20.28 3.46
CA ALA A 432 -11.03 19.56 4.40
C ALA A 432 -11.03 20.26 5.79
N GLN A 433 -9.85 20.67 6.26
CA GLN A 433 -9.70 21.45 7.49
C GLN A 433 -10.43 22.80 7.42
N GLU A 434 -10.34 23.53 6.30
CA GLU A 434 -11.05 24.78 6.09
C GLU A 434 -12.57 24.59 6.22
N ILE A 435 -13.13 23.56 5.57
CA ILE A 435 -14.57 23.25 5.63
C ILE A 435 -15.02 22.97 7.07
N VAL A 436 -14.25 22.14 7.79
CA VAL A 436 -14.58 21.72 9.15
C VAL A 436 -14.44 22.88 10.13
N ALA A 437 -13.31 23.60 10.12
CA ALA A 437 -13.03 24.70 11.02
C ALA A 437 -14.06 25.86 10.84
N GLU A 438 -14.41 26.18 9.60
CA GLU A 438 -15.41 27.20 9.31
C GLU A 438 -16.80 26.81 9.82
N ARG A 439 -17.16 25.53 9.66
CA ARG A 439 -18.41 24.98 10.21
C ARG A 439 -18.44 25.01 11.74
N GLU A 440 -17.35 24.68 12.40
CA GLU A 440 -17.24 24.69 13.86
C GLU A 440 -17.30 26.10 14.42
N LYS A 441 -16.67 27.06 13.76
CA LYS A 441 -16.64 28.46 14.16
C LYS A 441 -17.97 29.16 13.96
N ASN A 442 -18.60 29.01 12.79
CA ASN A 442 -19.75 29.83 12.34
C ASN A 442 -21.04 29.01 12.19
N GLY A 443 -21.05 27.76 12.66
CA GLY A 443 -22.21 26.86 12.63
C GLY A 443 -22.44 26.15 11.29
N LYS A 444 -23.44 25.30 11.26
CA LYS A 444 -23.79 24.47 10.09
C LYS A 444 -24.03 25.32 8.84
N TYR A 445 -23.57 24.80 7.68
CA TYR A 445 -23.90 25.37 6.38
C TYR A 445 -25.38 25.20 6.09
N LYS A 446 -26.06 26.31 5.79
CA LYS A 446 -27.52 26.36 5.55
C LYS A 446 -27.88 25.83 4.15
N ASN A 447 -27.07 26.19 3.15
CA ASN A 447 -27.28 25.88 1.75
C ASN A 447 -25.97 26.09 0.96
N LEU A 448 -26.01 25.83 -0.35
CA LEU A 448 -24.84 25.97 -1.22
C LEU A 448 -24.32 27.43 -1.30
N PRO A 449 -25.14 28.50 -1.46
CA PRO A 449 -24.64 29.87 -1.39
C PRO A 449 -23.92 30.22 -0.09
N ASP A 450 -24.43 29.77 1.06
CA ASP A 450 -23.79 29.96 2.36
C ASP A 450 -22.40 29.28 2.41
N LEU A 451 -22.30 28.02 1.94
CA LEU A 451 -21.03 27.34 1.81
C LEU A 451 -20.03 28.10 0.94
N LEU A 452 -20.48 28.60 -0.22
CA LEU A 452 -19.63 29.32 -1.16
C LEU A 452 -19.15 30.69 -0.63
N SER A 453 -19.96 31.36 0.16
CA SER A 453 -19.60 32.66 0.76
C SER A 453 -18.60 32.51 1.90
N ARG A 454 -18.54 31.35 2.52
CA ARG A 454 -17.75 31.05 3.72
C ARG A 454 -16.49 30.27 3.47
N THR A 455 -16.28 29.74 2.25
CA THR A 455 -15.12 28.90 1.92
C THR A 455 -14.45 29.34 0.63
N THR A 456 -13.17 28.94 0.46
CA THR A 456 -12.36 29.25 -0.74
C THR A 456 -12.41 28.15 -1.81
N LEU A 457 -13.46 27.32 -1.80
CA LEU A 457 -13.59 26.15 -2.66
C LEU A 457 -13.56 26.50 -4.16
N THR A 458 -12.75 25.75 -4.91
CA THR A 458 -12.70 25.84 -6.37
C THR A 458 -13.89 25.14 -7.01
N LYS A 459 -14.15 25.46 -8.29
CA LYS A 459 -15.23 24.83 -9.07
C LYS A 459 -15.15 23.29 -9.04
N THR A 460 -13.95 22.72 -9.23
CA THR A 460 -13.75 21.27 -9.25
C THR A 460 -14.06 20.65 -7.89
N GLN A 461 -13.63 21.26 -6.81
CA GLN A 461 -13.88 20.80 -5.45
C GLN A 461 -15.38 20.77 -5.12
N ILE A 462 -16.10 21.81 -5.50
CA ILE A 462 -17.55 21.85 -5.27
C ILE A 462 -18.28 20.78 -6.08
N ILE A 463 -17.89 20.60 -7.35
CA ILE A 463 -18.45 19.53 -8.20
C ILE A 463 -18.22 18.17 -7.53
N ASN A 464 -17.03 17.92 -6.99
CA ASN A 464 -16.72 16.64 -6.33
C ASN A 464 -17.48 16.47 -5.00
N LEU A 465 -17.66 17.52 -4.21
CA LEU A 465 -18.54 17.51 -3.03
C LEU A 465 -20.01 17.21 -3.38
N MET A 466 -20.48 17.70 -4.53
CA MET A 466 -21.83 17.40 -5.01
C MET A 466 -21.94 15.95 -5.53
N LYS A 467 -20.97 15.51 -6.32
CA LYS A 467 -20.90 14.15 -6.84
C LYS A 467 -20.82 13.11 -5.74
N SER A 468 -20.03 13.37 -4.70
CA SER A 468 -19.88 12.49 -3.54
C SER A 468 -21.15 12.39 -2.68
N GLY A 469 -22.12 13.26 -2.85
CA GLY A 469 -23.30 13.34 -1.99
C GLY A 469 -23.09 14.17 -0.72
N ALA A 470 -21.90 14.76 -0.52
CA ALA A 470 -21.61 15.57 0.66
C ALA A 470 -22.56 16.79 0.82
N ILE A 471 -22.98 17.37 -0.30
CA ILE A 471 -23.98 18.44 -0.30
C ILE A 471 -25.35 17.80 -0.52
N PRO A 472 -26.25 17.77 0.50
CA PRO A 472 -27.57 17.18 0.38
C PRO A 472 -28.38 17.84 -0.71
N THR A 473 -28.89 17.07 -1.66
CA THR A 473 -29.75 17.57 -2.74
C THR A 473 -30.65 16.46 -3.24
N LYS A 474 -31.92 16.80 -3.52
CA LYS A 474 -32.88 15.86 -4.12
C LYS A 474 -32.53 15.55 -5.60
N ASP A 475 -31.86 16.51 -6.27
CA ASP A 475 -31.49 16.38 -7.68
C ASP A 475 -30.11 17.01 -7.90
N LYS A 476 -29.11 16.13 -8.12
CA LYS A 476 -27.72 16.53 -8.38
C LYS A 476 -27.59 17.41 -9.63
N LYS A 477 -28.38 17.20 -10.67
CA LYS A 477 -28.39 18.03 -11.89
C LYS A 477 -28.84 19.45 -11.61
N SER A 478 -30.00 19.63 -10.93
CA SER A 478 -30.53 20.94 -10.58
C SER A 478 -29.61 21.69 -9.64
N CYS A 479 -28.94 21.00 -8.73
CA CYS A 479 -27.96 21.60 -7.82
C CYS A 479 -26.72 22.06 -8.59
N LEU A 480 -26.20 21.30 -9.53
CA LEU A 480 -25.09 21.69 -10.41
C LEU A 480 -25.43 22.91 -11.24
N LEU A 481 -26.65 22.96 -11.81
CA LEU A 481 -27.16 24.13 -12.54
C LEU A 481 -27.22 25.39 -11.70
N LYS A 482 -27.79 25.28 -10.49
CA LYS A 482 -27.86 26.42 -9.54
C LYS A 482 -26.45 26.89 -9.21
N TYR A 483 -25.52 25.98 -8.99
CA TYR A 483 -24.14 26.31 -8.71
C TYR A 483 -23.43 27.01 -9.87
N LEU A 484 -23.61 26.53 -11.11
CA LEU A 484 -23.02 27.17 -12.29
C LEU A 484 -23.47 28.63 -12.44
N LYS A 485 -24.72 28.94 -12.05
CA LYS A 485 -25.23 30.32 -12.02
C LYS A 485 -24.57 31.19 -10.93
N LEU A 486 -24.13 30.58 -9.82
CA LEU A 486 -23.45 31.29 -8.71
C LEU A 486 -21.97 31.59 -8.99
N LEU A 487 -21.39 31.03 -10.01
CA LEU A 487 -19.96 31.23 -10.37
C LEU A 487 -19.72 32.58 -11.08
N TYR A 488 -20.78 33.33 -11.36
CA TYR A 488 -20.60 34.64 -11.97
C TYR A 488 -19.86 35.59 -10.98
N LYS A 489 -18.71 36.09 -11.43
CA LYS A 489 -17.99 37.17 -10.74
C LYS A 489 -18.05 38.43 -11.63
N PRO A 490 -18.61 39.52 -11.16
CA PRO A 490 -18.53 40.79 -11.87
C PRO A 490 -17.06 41.22 -12.01
N LEU A 491 -16.76 42.02 -13.02
CA LEU A 491 -15.48 42.70 -13.12
C LEU A 491 -15.37 43.79 -12.07
N GLU A 492 -14.22 43.87 -11.42
CA GLU A 492 -13.89 44.97 -10.52
C GLU A 492 -13.22 46.12 -11.30
N TYR A 493 -13.24 47.30 -10.73
CA TYR A 493 -12.65 48.51 -11.32
C TYR A 493 -11.17 48.33 -11.68
N LYS A 494 -10.39 47.65 -10.83
CA LYS A 494 -8.98 47.29 -11.09
C LYS A 494 -8.79 46.40 -12.34
N GLU A 495 -9.78 45.61 -12.66
CA GLU A 495 -9.71 44.66 -13.80
C GLU A 495 -10.14 45.39 -15.09
N LEU A 496 -11.08 46.28 -15.01
CA LEU A 496 -11.45 47.13 -16.15
C LEU A 496 -10.27 47.99 -16.62
N SER A 497 -9.50 48.54 -15.68
CA SER A 497 -8.30 49.33 -16.00
C SER A 497 -7.12 48.55 -16.56
N LYS A 498 -7.12 47.23 -16.42
CA LYS A 498 -6.08 46.29 -16.94
C LYS A 498 -6.44 45.71 -18.30
N LEU A 499 -7.63 45.94 -18.82
CA LEU A 499 -7.98 45.48 -20.17
C LEU A 499 -7.11 46.22 -21.21
N PRO A 500 -6.35 45.49 -22.05
CA PRO A 500 -5.24 46.06 -22.82
C PRO A 500 -5.67 47.02 -23.93
N THR A 501 -6.93 47.11 -24.28
CA THR A 501 -7.48 48.11 -25.17
C THR A 501 -9.00 48.18 -25.04
N TYR A 502 -9.60 49.35 -25.07
CA TYR A 502 -11.05 49.53 -25.16
C TYR A 502 -11.67 48.84 -26.38
N ASN A 503 -10.92 48.60 -27.46
CA ASN A 503 -11.37 47.84 -28.60
C ASN A 503 -11.80 46.42 -28.26
N LYS A 504 -11.23 45.85 -27.22
CA LYS A 504 -11.60 44.51 -26.76
C LYS A 504 -12.98 44.48 -26.10
N LEU A 505 -13.40 45.57 -25.50
CA LEU A 505 -14.76 45.70 -24.93
C LEU A 505 -15.82 45.75 -26.03
N ILE A 506 -15.54 46.38 -27.17
CA ILE A 506 -16.44 46.40 -28.33
C ILE A 506 -16.58 44.96 -28.87
N VAL A 507 -15.47 44.28 -29.10
CA VAL A 507 -15.48 42.94 -29.70
C VAL A 507 -16.06 41.89 -28.75
N ASP A 508 -15.67 41.91 -27.48
CA ASP A 508 -16.09 40.88 -26.54
C ASP A 508 -17.50 41.05 -26.01
N TYR A 509 -18.01 42.30 -25.92
CA TYR A 509 -19.27 42.61 -25.27
C TYR A 509 -20.23 43.47 -26.09
N ASP A 510 -19.88 43.81 -27.33
CA ASP A 510 -20.72 44.63 -28.24
C ASP A 510 -21.13 45.97 -27.57
N ILE A 511 -20.16 46.67 -27.01
CA ILE A 511 -20.37 47.96 -26.35
C ILE A 511 -19.71 49.05 -27.21
N ASP A 512 -20.52 49.99 -27.70
CA ASP A 512 -20.01 51.20 -28.37
C ASP A 512 -19.53 52.19 -27.32
N ILE A 513 -18.22 52.13 -27.04
CA ILE A 513 -17.60 52.91 -25.94
C ILE A 513 -17.56 54.41 -26.23
N GLU A 514 -17.62 54.84 -27.50
CA GLU A 514 -17.60 56.26 -27.86
C GLU A 514 -18.82 57.03 -27.32
N LYS A 515 -19.93 56.32 -27.14
CA LYS A 515 -21.15 56.89 -26.49
C LYS A 515 -20.97 57.29 -25.02
N TYR A 516 -19.88 56.79 -24.41
CA TYR A 516 -19.62 57.02 -22.98
C TYR A 516 -18.37 57.88 -22.75
N ARG A 517 -17.93 58.61 -23.79
CA ARG A 517 -16.82 59.56 -23.73
C ARG A 517 -17.20 60.79 -22.95
N ILE A 518 -16.38 61.18 -21.98
CA ILE A 518 -16.61 62.35 -21.12
C ILE A 518 -15.57 63.48 -21.32
N GLY A 519 -14.51 63.21 -22.13
CA GLY A 519 -13.44 64.18 -22.40
C GLY A 519 -12.69 63.87 -23.69
N ASN A 520 -11.69 64.70 -24.04
CA ASN A 520 -10.90 64.57 -25.28
C ASN A 520 -9.66 63.68 -25.14
N GLY A 521 -9.35 63.21 -23.96
CA GLY A 521 -8.21 62.30 -23.72
C GLY A 521 -8.49 60.88 -24.19
N LYS A 522 -7.43 60.15 -24.56
CA LYS A 522 -7.51 58.77 -25.09
C LYS A 522 -8.30 57.80 -24.20
N TYR A 523 -8.46 58.07 -22.90
CA TYR A 523 -9.08 57.21 -21.90
C TYR A 523 -10.12 57.94 -21.06
N ASP A 524 -10.66 59.06 -21.57
CA ASP A 524 -11.68 59.87 -20.87
C ASP A 524 -13.08 59.33 -21.14
N TYR A 525 -13.39 58.22 -20.46
CA TYR A 525 -14.69 57.57 -20.51
C TYR A 525 -15.29 57.47 -19.11
N ASP A 526 -16.63 57.50 -19.04
CA ASP A 526 -17.37 57.24 -17.79
C ASP A 526 -17.13 55.76 -17.36
N LYS A 527 -16.18 55.59 -16.45
CA LYS A 527 -15.72 54.25 -16.02
C LYS A 527 -16.76 53.52 -15.20
N ASP A 528 -17.59 54.18 -14.44
CA ASP A 528 -18.61 53.59 -13.60
C ASP A 528 -19.77 53.05 -14.45
N LEU A 529 -20.19 53.84 -15.41
CA LEU A 529 -21.21 53.44 -16.37
C LEU A 529 -20.72 52.30 -17.27
N LEU A 530 -19.48 52.39 -17.76
CA LEU A 530 -18.86 51.31 -18.53
C LEU A 530 -18.72 50.00 -17.72
N LEU A 531 -18.31 50.08 -16.47
CA LEU A 531 -18.22 48.92 -15.60
C LEU A 531 -19.58 48.26 -15.40
N THR A 532 -20.62 49.02 -15.22
CA THR A 532 -21.99 48.53 -15.09
C THR A 532 -22.45 47.81 -16.37
N LEU A 533 -22.24 48.41 -17.54
CA LEU A 533 -22.62 47.82 -18.84
C LEU A 533 -21.84 46.56 -19.17
N VAL A 534 -20.51 46.58 -18.94
CA VAL A 534 -19.66 45.41 -19.16
C VAL A 534 -20.10 44.26 -18.25
N ASN A 535 -20.41 44.57 -17.00
CA ASN A 535 -20.89 43.54 -16.07
C ASN A 535 -22.27 43.01 -16.45
N GLN A 536 -23.16 43.84 -16.97
CA GLN A 536 -24.46 43.40 -17.51
C GLN A 536 -24.25 42.45 -18.71
N LYS A 537 -23.51 42.88 -19.72
CA LYS A 537 -23.20 42.04 -20.91
C LYS A 537 -22.42 40.77 -20.59
N LYS A 538 -21.47 40.89 -19.67
CA LYS A 538 -20.73 39.73 -19.17
C LYS A 538 -21.66 38.73 -18.48
N LYS A 539 -22.64 39.22 -17.72
CA LYS A 539 -23.62 38.33 -17.08
C LYS A 539 -24.54 37.65 -18.09
N GLU A 540 -25.06 38.39 -19.08
CA GLU A 540 -25.88 37.85 -20.15
C GLU A 540 -25.13 36.74 -20.93
N LYS A 541 -23.88 37.03 -21.33
CA LYS A 541 -23.00 36.04 -22.01
C LYS A 541 -22.67 34.83 -21.15
N PHE A 542 -22.46 35.08 -19.85
CA PHE A 542 -22.19 34.01 -18.89
C PHE A 542 -23.40 33.08 -18.74
N ASP A 543 -24.60 33.65 -18.60
CA ASP A 543 -25.84 32.86 -18.44
C ASP A 543 -26.12 32.01 -19.71
N LEU A 544 -25.96 32.57 -20.91
CA LEU A 544 -26.05 31.83 -22.18
C LEU A 544 -25.01 30.71 -22.28
N GLN A 545 -23.76 31.00 -21.96
CA GLN A 545 -22.68 29.97 -22.00
C GLN A 545 -22.85 28.85 -20.97
N GLN A 546 -23.51 29.09 -19.85
CA GLN A 546 -23.74 28.04 -18.85
C GLN A 546 -24.75 27.00 -19.34
N GLU A 547 -25.77 27.41 -20.07
CA GLU A 547 -26.72 26.47 -20.69
C GLU A 547 -26.03 25.58 -21.76
N ASP A 548 -25.19 26.17 -22.60
CA ASP A 548 -24.44 25.44 -23.61
C ASP A 548 -23.36 24.52 -23.00
N ARG A 549 -22.64 25.01 -22.00
CA ARG A 549 -21.65 24.18 -21.25
C ARG A 549 -22.32 23.01 -20.55
N LEU A 550 -23.51 23.22 -19.99
CA LEU A 550 -24.26 22.14 -19.38
C LEU A 550 -24.78 21.15 -20.44
N LYS A 551 -25.32 21.63 -21.56
CA LYS A 551 -25.72 20.78 -22.70
C LYS A 551 -24.54 19.96 -23.21
N GLN A 552 -23.38 20.58 -23.42
CA GLN A 552 -22.16 19.88 -23.85
C GLN A 552 -21.67 18.88 -22.80
N PHE A 553 -21.69 19.25 -21.53
CA PHE A 553 -21.33 18.34 -20.42
C PHE A 553 -22.30 17.16 -20.35
N LEU A 554 -23.59 17.39 -20.50
CA LEU A 554 -24.60 16.36 -20.57
C LEU A 554 -24.46 15.48 -21.83
N LEU A 555 -24.20 16.05 -23.00
CA LEU A 555 -24.00 15.32 -24.26
C LEU A 555 -22.73 14.47 -24.25
N THR A 556 -21.63 14.98 -23.71
CA THR A 556 -20.35 14.25 -23.62
C THR A 556 -20.37 13.13 -22.59
N ASN A 557 -21.29 13.17 -21.63
CA ASN A 557 -21.35 12.26 -20.50
C ASN A 557 -22.72 11.59 -20.33
N ASN A 558 -23.57 11.60 -21.35
CA ASN A 558 -25.00 11.28 -21.25
C ASN A 558 -25.31 9.91 -20.63
N LYS A 559 -24.59 8.85 -21.03
CA LYS A 559 -24.76 7.52 -20.41
C LYS A 559 -24.22 7.43 -18.98
N TYR A 560 -23.28 8.29 -18.64
CA TYR A 560 -22.61 8.36 -17.35
C TYR A 560 -23.37 9.16 -16.30
N LEU A 561 -24.16 10.14 -16.75
CA LEU A 561 -24.87 11.11 -15.90
C LEU A 561 -26.27 10.67 -15.50
N GLU A 562 -26.79 9.67 -16.20
CA GLU A 562 -28.09 9.06 -15.87
C GLU A 562 -28.02 8.19 -14.62
N ASN A 563 -26.81 7.68 -14.27
CA ASN A 563 -26.60 6.86 -13.11
C ASN A 563 -25.82 7.65 -12.02
N ALA A 564 -26.51 7.98 -10.92
CA ALA A 564 -25.95 8.71 -9.77
C ALA A 564 -24.79 7.96 -9.11
N ASP A 565 -24.73 6.64 -9.23
CA ASP A 565 -23.70 5.78 -8.62
C ASP A 565 -22.33 6.03 -9.25
N PHE A 566 -22.27 6.32 -10.58
CA PHE A 566 -20.99 6.69 -11.22
C PHE A 566 -20.48 8.07 -10.84
N TRP A 567 -21.36 8.99 -10.48
CA TRP A 567 -20.94 10.29 -9.94
C TRP A 567 -20.27 10.13 -8.58
N GLU A 568 -20.85 9.28 -7.74
CA GLU A 568 -20.29 8.91 -6.45
C GLU A 568 -18.92 8.25 -6.65
N PHE A 569 -18.82 7.29 -7.55
CA PHE A 569 -17.54 6.63 -7.85
C PHE A 569 -16.47 7.60 -8.40
N GLU A 570 -16.83 8.56 -9.26
CA GLU A 570 -15.87 9.57 -9.74
C GLU A 570 -15.30 10.43 -8.61
N ALA A 571 -16.11 10.74 -7.59
CA ALA A 571 -15.71 11.58 -6.47
C ALA A 571 -15.02 10.80 -5.34
N LEU A 572 -15.51 9.60 -5.03
CA LEU A 572 -15.05 8.78 -3.90
C LEU A 572 -14.13 7.63 -4.32
N GLN A 573 -14.11 7.30 -5.63
CA GLN A 573 -13.45 6.13 -6.21
C GLN A 573 -13.97 4.78 -5.67
N ILE A 574 -15.14 4.81 -5.05
CA ILE A 574 -15.86 3.66 -4.49
C ILE A 574 -17.38 3.80 -4.72
N PHE A 575 -18.10 2.69 -4.62
CA PHE A 575 -19.56 2.68 -4.59
C PHE A 575 -20.04 2.48 -3.14
N ILE A 576 -20.58 3.51 -2.51
CA ILE A 576 -21.09 3.42 -1.13
C ILE A 576 -22.56 3.00 -1.10
N HIS A 577 -23.42 3.67 -1.89
CA HIS A 577 -24.85 3.43 -1.87
C HIS A 577 -25.27 2.23 -2.67
N ASN A 578 -24.77 2.09 -3.88
CA ASN A 578 -25.21 1.06 -4.81
C ASN A 578 -24.06 0.64 -5.73
N ASN A 579 -23.58 -0.56 -5.57
CA ASN A 579 -22.57 -1.12 -6.46
C ASN A 579 -23.26 -1.82 -7.63
N PRO A 580 -23.22 -1.27 -8.86
CA PRO A 580 -23.91 -1.85 -10.00
C PRO A 580 -23.36 -3.23 -10.42
N PHE A 581 -22.24 -3.65 -9.84
CA PHE A 581 -21.59 -4.94 -10.10
C PHE A 581 -21.66 -5.90 -8.90
N GLU A 582 -22.40 -5.57 -7.84
CA GLU A 582 -22.50 -6.39 -6.63
C GLU A 582 -23.01 -7.81 -6.95
N GLU A 583 -23.98 -7.94 -7.85
CA GLU A 583 -24.49 -9.23 -8.30
C GLU A 583 -23.43 -10.12 -8.99
N ALA A 584 -22.33 -9.54 -9.46
CA ALA A 584 -21.26 -10.30 -10.10
C ALA A 584 -20.29 -10.95 -9.10
N LEU A 585 -20.19 -10.41 -7.88
CA LEU A 585 -19.19 -10.83 -6.88
C LEU A 585 -19.19 -12.34 -6.61
N PRO A 586 -20.33 -13.03 -6.46
CA PRO A 586 -20.38 -14.47 -6.23
C PRO A 586 -19.84 -15.31 -7.41
N TYR A 587 -19.76 -14.74 -8.59
CA TYR A 587 -19.32 -15.43 -9.81
C TYR A 587 -17.89 -15.11 -10.22
N LEU A 588 -17.23 -14.20 -9.50
CA LEU A 588 -15.79 -13.93 -9.64
C LEU A 588 -15.02 -14.98 -8.84
N THR A 589 -14.11 -15.68 -9.52
CA THR A 589 -13.38 -16.82 -8.93
C THR A 589 -12.44 -16.42 -7.80
N THR A 590 -11.98 -15.16 -7.79
CA THR A 590 -11.05 -14.63 -6.80
C THR A 590 -11.19 -13.11 -6.74
N ALA A 591 -11.02 -12.51 -5.56
CA ALA A 591 -10.88 -11.07 -5.46
C ALA A 591 -9.62 -10.63 -6.22
N PHE A 592 -9.70 -9.52 -6.95
CA PHE A 592 -8.60 -9.04 -7.80
C PHE A 592 -7.30 -8.83 -7.01
N GLU A 593 -7.38 -8.35 -5.76
CA GLU A 593 -6.24 -8.14 -4.88
C GLU A 593 -5.51 -9.43 -4.51
N ALA A 594 -6.26 -10.54 -4.40
CA ALA A 594 -5.71 -11.85 -4.09
C ALA A 594 -5.08 -12.58 -5.28
N VAL A 595 -5.22 -12.01 -6.49
CA VAL A 595 -4.58 -12.55 -7.69
C VAL A 595 -3.13 -12.11 -7.71
N GLU A 596 -2.20 -13.06 -7.77
CA GLU A 596 -0.79 -12.76 -7.97
C GLU A 596 -0.53 -12.20 -9.37
N ASN A 597 0.55 -11.42 -9.52
CA ASN A 597 0.96 -10.92 -10.82
C ASN A 597 1.24 -12.08 -11.78
N ASP A 598 1.01 -11.85 -13.06
CA ASP A 598 1.09 -12.81 -14.17
C ASP A 598 0.00 -13.91 -14.18
N ASN A 599 -0.94 -13.91 -13.24
CA ASN A 599 -2.08 -14.80 -13.25
C ASN A 599 -3.30 -14.19 -13.97
N ASP A 600 -4.11 -15.07 -14.55
CA ASP A 600 -5.34 -14.70 -15.24
C ASP A 600 -6.48 -14.50 -14.24
N CYS A 601 -7.28 -13.45 -14.43
CA CYS A 601 -8.45 -13.16 -13.64
C CYS A 601 -9.60 -12.59 -14.48
N VAL A 602 -10.77 -12.46 -13.86
CA VAL A 602 -11.92 -11.79 -14.45
C VAL A 602 -12.31 -10.62 -13.58
N ILE A 603 -12.40 -9.44 -14.17
CA ILE A 603 -12.91 -8.23 -13.54
C ILE A 603 -14.17 -7.76 -14.24
N VAL A 604 -15.06 -7.12 -13.49
CA VAL A 604 -16.26 -6.46 -14.02
C VAL A 604 -16.22 -4.98 -13.69
N GLY A 605 -16.67 -4.16 -14.63
CA GLY A 605 -16.61 -2.72 -14.41
C GLY A 605 -17.12 -1.92 -15.61
N VAL A 606 -16.97 -0.58 -15.48
CA VAL A 606 -17.30 0.34 -16.57
C VAL A 606 -16.03 1.03 -17.09
N ILE A 607 -15.89 1.14 -18.40
CA ILE A 607 -14.77 1.86 -19.01
C ILE A 607 -14.98 3.36 -18.78
N SER A 608 -14.10 3.97 -17.98
CA SER A 608 -14.16 5.39 -17.63
C SER A 608 -13.37 6.28 -18.60
N ARG A 609 -12.27 5.74 -19.13
CA ARG A 609 -11.37 6.44 -20.04
C ARG A 609 -10.80 5.48 -21.08
N VAL A 610 -10.65 5.96 -22.31
CA VAL A 610 -9.96 5.26 -23.39
C VAL A 610 -8.91 6.19 -23.97
N GLN A 611 -7.67 5.72 -24.04
CA GLN A 611 -6.58 6.44 -24.66
C GLN A 611 -5.92 5.58 -25.74
N LYS A 612 -6.32 5.80 -27.00
CA LYS A 612 -5.72 5.12 -28.16
C LYS A 612 -4.32 5.70 -28.43
N LYS A 613 -3.33 4.82 -28.61
CA LYS A 613 -1.96 5.13 -28.99
C LYS A 613 -1.50 4.24 -30.14
N LYS A 614 -0.34 4.50 -30.68
CA LYS A 614 0.34 3.63 -31.66
C LYS A 614 1.62 3.07 -31.05
N ASP A 615 1.87 1.80 -31.26
CA ASP A 615 3.13 1.17 -30.89
C ASP A 615 4.28 1.57 -31.83
N ARG A 616 5.48 1.07 -31.61
CA ARG A 616 6.65 1.34 -32.44
C ARG A 616 6.47 0.89 -33.91
N ASN A 617 5.62 -0.09 -34.13
CA ASN A 617 5.27 -0.61 -35.47
C ASN A 617 4.05 0.11 -36.05
N LYS A 618 3.65 1.27 -35.50
CA LYS A 618 2.50 2.09 -35.89
C LYS A 618 1.15 1.35 -35.74
N LYS A 619 1.11 0.18 -35.07
CA LYS A 619 -0.14 -0.54 -34.78
C LYS A 619 -0.88 0.14 -33.63
N PRO A 620 -2.20 0.33 -33.73
CA PRO A 620 -2.97 0.94 -32.65
C PRO A 620 -3.07 -0.01 -31.44
N PHE A 621 -2.99 0.56 -30.26
CA PHE A 621 -3.31 -0.08 -28.99
C PHE A 621 -4.00 0.92 -28.07
N ALA A 622 -4.62 0.48 -26.97
CA ALA A 622 -5.32 1.38 -26.07
C ALA A 622 -5.00 1.10 -24.61
N PHE A 623 -4.88 2.17 -23.83
CA PHE A 623 -5.06 2.14 -22.39
C PHE A 623 -6.50 2.44 -22.06
N VAL A 624 -7.07 1.71 -21.12
CA VAL A 624 -8.42 1.92 -20.60
C VAL A 624 -8.40 1.98 -19.09
N ASN A 625 -9.09 2.93 -18.49
CA ASN A 625 -9.36 2.92 -17.07
C ASN A 625 -10.73 2.27 -16.85
N ILE A 626 -10.79 1.30 -15.95
CA ILE A 626 -11.97 0.53 -15.64
C ILE A 626 -12.37 0.84 -14.20
N TYR A 627 -13.55 1.37 -14.00
CA TYR A 627 -14.17 1.51 -12.67
C TYR A 627 -14.78 0.17 -12.30
N SER A 628 -14.14 -0.55 -11.42
CA SER A 628 -14.54 -1.89 -10.99
C SER A 628 -14.97 -1.91 -9.51
N THR A 629 -15.48 -3.04 -9.05
CA THR A 629 -15.73 -3.30 -7.63
C THR A 629 -14.46 -3.27 -6.78
N PHE A 630 -13.30 -3.36 -7.43
CA PHE A 630 -11.99 -3.37 -6.79
C PHE A 630 -11.22 -2.04 -6.93
N GLY A 631 -11.90 -0.97 -7.32
CA GLY A 631 -11.30 0.34 -7.56
C GLY A 631 -11.04 0.62 -9.05
N ILE A 632 -10.11 1.55 -9.33
CA ILE A 632 -9.71 1.90 -10.69
C ILE A 632 -8.62 0.95 -11.15
N ILE A 633 -8.88 0.21 -12.22
CA ILE A 633 -7.93 -0.70 -12.84
C ILE A 633 -7.52 -0.15 -14.21
N GLU A 634 -6.22 -0.04 -14.45
CA GLU A 634 -5.67 0.33 -15.75
C GLU A 634 -5.48 -0.93 -16.62
N GLY A 635 -6.18 -1.00 -17.74
CA GLY A 635 -6.07 -2.10 -18.68
C GLY A 635 -5.36 -1.69 -19.97
N VAL A 636 -4.53 -2.59 -20.50
CA VAL A 636 -3.91 -2.44 -21.82
C VAL A 636 -4.56 -3.41 -22.80
N LEU A 637 -5.04 -2.89 -23.93
CA LEU A 637 -5.49 -3.66 -25.07
C LEU A 637 -4.47 -3.52 -26.21
N TRP A 638 -3.88 -4.62 -26.61
CA TRP A 638 -3.01 -4.64 -27.78
C TRP A 638 -3.84 -4.66 -29.07
N ASN A 639 -3.19 -4.47 -30.20
CA ASN A 639 -3.84 -4.29 -31.49
C ASN A 639 -4.94 -5.33 -31.81
N SER A 640 -4.66 -6.63 -31.60
CA SER A 640 -5.62 -7.71 -31.87
C SER A 640 -6.90 -7.59 -31.02
N GLN A 641 -6.75 -7.35 -29.73
CA GLN A 641 -7.87 -7.16 -28.80
C GLN A 641 -8.59 -5.84 -29.06
N LEU A 642 -7.85 -4.76 -29.38
CA LEU A 642 -8.46 -3.46 -29.66
C LEU A 642 -9.37 -3.52 -30.89
N VAL A 643 -8.94 -4.21 -31.97
CA VAL A 643 -9.76 -4.39 -33.19
C VAL A 643 -10.94 -5.32 -32.89
N GLN A 644 -10.69 -6.43 -32.19
CA GLN A 644 -11.75 -7.43 -31.90
C GLN A 644 -12.88 -6.85 -31.03
N TYR A 645 -12.55 -5.96 -30.08
CA TYR A 645 -13.51 -5.44 -29.10
C TYR A 645 -13.77 -3.93 -29.27
N GLU A 646 -13.57 -3.38 -30.46
CA GLU A 646 -13.69 -1.93 -30.72
C GLU A 646 -15.03 -1.35 -30.27
N ASP A 647 -16.12 -2.11 -30.45
CA ASP A 647 -17.47 -1.69 -30.03
C ASP A 647 -17.64 -1.61 -28.53
N LEU A 648 -16.91 -2.40 -27.76
CA LEU A 648 -16.91 -2.40 -26.30
C LEU A 648 -15.91 -1.41 -25.71
N VAL A 649 -14.87 -1.02 -26.46
CA VAL A 649 -13.81 -0.11 -25.98
C VAL A 649 -14.26 1.34 -26.14
N LYS A 650 -15.35 1.69 -25.45
CA LYS A 650 -15.95 3.03 -25.44
C LYS A 650 -16.20 3.47 -24.00
N LYS A 651 -16.04 4.77 -23.72
CA LYS A 651 -16.38 5.33 -22.41
C LYS A 651 -17.87 5.04 -22.09
N GLY A 652 -18.12 4.52 -20.89
CA GLY A 652 -19.45 4.14 -20.42
C GLY A 652 -19.85 2.69 -20.72
N SER A 653 -19.04 1.91 -21.44
CA SER A 653 -19.33 0.48 -21.66
C SER A 653 -19.17 -0.29 -20.36
N GLN A 654 -20.22 -1.02 -19.97
CA GLN A 654 -20.19 -1.99 -18.87
C GLN A 654 -19.72 -3.33 -19.39
N VAL A 655 -18.63 -3.85 -18.84
CA VAL A 655 -17.91 -4.99 -19.40
C VAL A 655 -17.47 -5.98 -18.32
N ALA A 656 -17.45 -7.25 -18.69
CA ALA A 656 -16.70 -8.30 -18.02
C ALA A 656 -15.44 -8.58 -18.83
N ILE A 657 -14.29 -8.55 -18.17
CA ILE A 657 -12.97 -8.56 -18.78
C ILE A 657 -12.18 -9.74 -18.24
N LYS A 658 -11.78 -10.66 -19.15
CA LYS A 658 -10.72 -11.63 -18.82
C LYS A 658 -9.39 -10.96 -19.07
N CYS A 659 -8.54 -10.94 -18.07
CA CYS A 659 -7.27 -10.23 -18.11
C CYS A 659 -6.19 -11.00 -17.33
N ARG A 660 -4.94 -10.61 -17.58
CA ARG A 660 -3.77 -11.02 -16.77
C ARG A 660 -3.35 -9.84 -15.94
N LYS A 661 -3.24 -10.04 -14.63
CA LYS A 661 -2.75 -9.03 -13.71
C LYS A 661 -1.25 -8.81 -13.94
N THR A 662 -0.83 -7.55 -14.04
CA THR A 662 0.56 -7.17 -14.29
C THR A 662 1.15 -6.34 -13.17
N ASP A 663 0.30 -5.71 -12.34
CA ASP A 663 0.68 -4.89 -11.19
C ASP A 663 -0.52 -4.77 -10.24
N GLU A 664 -0.40 -4.08 -9.12
CA GLU A 664 -1.48 -3.94 -8.11
C GLU A 664 -2.80 -3.46 -8.72
N ASP A 665 -2.74 -2.50 -9.66
CA ASP A 665 -3.90 -1.88 -10.31
C ASP A 665 -3.87 -1.99 -11.85
N LYS A 666 -3.02 -2.85 -12.43
CA LYS A 666 -2.82 -2.95 -13.88
C LYS A 666 -3.05 -4.34 -14.43
N VAL A 667 -3.64 -4.38 -15.61
CA VAL A 667 -3.94 -5.64 -16.31
C VAL A 667 -3.62 -5.56 -17.81
N THR A 668 -3.26 -6.71 -18.38
CA THR A 668 -3.29 -6.91 -19.84
C THR A 668 -4.61 -7.60 -20.20
N ILE A 669 -5.42 -6.96 -21.00
CA ILE A 669 -6.74 -7.44 -21.39
C ILE A 669 -6.61 -8.53 -22.47
N GLN A 670 -7.20 -9.68 -22.21
CA GLN A 670 -7.20 -10.84 -23.11
C GLN A 670 -8.54 -10.94 -23.88
N ALA A 671 -9.67 -10.76 -23.19
CA ALA A 671 -11.00 -10.83 -23.77
C ALA A 671 -11.98 -9.92 -23.02
N MET A 672 -13.01 -9.45 -23.74
CA MET A 672 -14.08 -8.61 -23.20
C MET A 672 -15.45 -9.11 -23.66
N ARG A 673 -16.46 -8.90 -22.80
CA ARG A 673 -17.88 -9.16 -23.12
C ARG A 673 -18.76 -8.08 -22.48
N PRO A 674 -19.96 -7.83 -23.03
CA PRO A 674 -20.95 -7.02 -22.33
C PRO A 674 -21.27 -7.61 -20.96
N TYR A 675 -21.31 -6.78 -19.92
CA TYR A 675 -21.52 -7.23 -18.54
C TYR A 675 -22.82 -8.03 -18.36
N VAL A 676 -23.91 -7.55 -18.91
CA VAL A 676 -25.25 -8.18 -18.78
C VAL A 676 -25.27 -9.59 -19.35
N GLU A 677 -24.66 -9.80 -20.51
CA GLU A 677 -24.55 -11.11 -21.15
C GLU A 677 -23.73 -12.09 -20.34
N TRP A 678 -22.57 -11.62 -19.89
CA TRP A 678 -21.67 -12.41 -19.04
C TRP A 678 -22.34 -12.83 -17.74
N LEU A 679 -23.04 -11.91 -17.05
CA LEU A 679 -23.74 -12.18 -15.80
C LEU A 679 -24.86 -13.20 -15.99
N SER A 680 -25.66 -13.07 -17.06
CA SER A 680 -26.73 -14.00 -17.39
C SER A 680 -26.21 -15.43 -17.62
N GLU A 681 -25.09 -15.58 -18.35
CA GLU A 681 -24.48 -16.88 -18.55
C GLU A 681 -23.95 -17.50 -17.25
N ARG A 682 -23.36 -16.67 -16.37
CA ARG A 682 -22.84 -17.14 -15.08
C ARG A 682 -23.94 -17.60 -14.14
N LYS A 683 -25.06 -16.87 -14.06
CA LYS A 683 -26.25 -17.28 -13.30
C LYS A 683 -26.77 -18.64 -13.80
N LYS A 684 -26.96 -18.81 -15.11
CA LYS A 684 -27.42 -20.09 -15.69
C LYS A 684 -26.47 -21.26 -15.41
N ARG A 685 -25.16 -21.05 -15.39
CA ARG A 685 -24.17 -22.10 -15.09
C ARG A 685 -24.14 -22.45 -13.62
N HIS A 686 -24.35 -21.48 -12.73
CA HIS A 686 -24.43 -21.69 -11.30
C HIS A 686 -25.69 -22.49 -10.92
N ASP A 687 -26.83 -22.12 -11.47
CA ASP A 687 -28.11 -22.83 -11.25
C ASP A 687 -28.05 -24.30 -11.70
N ARG A 688 -27.34 -24.58 -12.83
CA ARG A 688 -27.12 -25.96 -13.32
C ARG A 688 -26.15 -26.79 -12.47
N LYS A 689 -25.31 -26.18 -11.62
CA LYS A 689 -24.40 -26.91 -10.73
C LYS A 689 -25.05 -27.22 -9.37
N ASN A 690 -26.12 -26.51 -9.06
CA ASN A 690 -26.88 -26.67 -7.80
C ASN A 690 -28.15 -27.54 -7.98
N ILE A 691 -28.42 -28.03 -9.20
CA ILE A 691 -29.38 -29.09 -9.55
C ILE A 691 -28.59 -30.38 -9.81
#